data_2cdb35393cacbfbdd9a795dfe4e78aa3
#
_entry.id   2cdb35393cacbfbdd9a795dfe4e78aa3
#
_cell.length_a   1.000
_cell.length_b   1.000
_cell.length_c   1.000
_cell.angle_alpha   90.00
_cell.angle_beta   90.00
_cell.angle_gamma   90.00
#
_symmetry.space_group_name_H-M   'P 1'
#
loop_
_entity.id
_entity.type
_entity.pdbx_description
1 polymer ?
#
loop_
_entity_poly.entity_id
_entity_poly.type
_entity_poly.pdbx_seq_one_letter_code
_entity_poly.pdbx_strand_id
1 'polypeptide(L)'
;METLARLLVRGRPAEGWLLWLLALLTVLLVAIGAGAAGWVPHLGLLLSAVMIAGYSAGFGLSRAARPALSGSGDVRRRALSGLTAAVLLALLGVLVVSLLVGWREAPQPPADTSVWLLPLARAGLGLXEMAQRLAQWVNDVRTTGQANQDDAVFRWLLGMVAWAAAAWAAWWLFARQRTLAALLPAGVLLASNAFFFWDGRLWLPFYLAGLTIVGVLMQRWTLEQRWNRLGMDYSVDVRLDVLLAAAGMALVVLAAGAAMPRVTLQPAADWFAGLAEAPVNRIERAGQQIFPGLRRAPGSLLATGGRSGAMPRAHLLTDGPELSQAVVMRVSSDELAGLAFGQQPGAAAQHNWRGLTFDSYDGRGWRNSPLTAEDFGAGEAWGEEALPWRRPVRQWVSMERGGDRALYAAGEPLAANRPYQLLRRSAVSDPANGMAALLIAGRRYQVLSLAPAADESVLRAAGADYPPDVAALYLALPELPERVSLLASEVTQAAETPYDQALALEAFLRQFPYDLDIAAPPAGRDVVDYFLFDAQTGYCDYYASAMVVMARTLGIPARLAVGYATGDYDQTSREFVVREXDAHSWPELYFPGVGWVRFEPTAAQPQPARVPPAGQPPDYAASQSAQVQADLQTMREDQIVRQRLGWGTGLLAAALLIVLGWLWQRRRPQPELAALYGRLQRWGRRLGQQAGPGDSPGQFGRKLSNRVETLDDAAAEGVQRFVHSFEAAQYSPRPAAAEREARSLWPGVEXLLRRVWWRRWGRG
;
A
#
# COMPACT_ATOMS: atom_id res chain seq x y z
N MET A 1 26.01 26.42 21.54
CA MET A 1 24.66 26.16 22.08
C MET A 1 23.77 27.41 22.10
N GLU A 2 24.24 28.53 22.63
CA GLU A 2 23.49 29.81 22.70
C GLU A 2 23.02 30.33 21.33
N THR A 3 23.87 30.27 20.32
CA THR A 3 23.52 30.73 18.97
C THR A 3 22.39 29.90 18.37
N LEU A 4 22.43 28.55 18.57
CA LEU A 4 21.37 27.64 18.12
C LEU A 4 20.04 27.92 18.86
N ALA A 5 20.13 28.15 20.18
CA ALA A 5 18.95 28.50 21.01
C ALA A 5 18.33 29.82 20.54
N ARG A 6 19.14 30.82 20.22
CA ARG A 6 18.66 32.14 19.71
C ARG A 6 18.01 31.99 18.33
N LEU A 7 18.56 31.12 17.44
CA LEU A 7 17.98 30.86 16.13
C LEU A 7 16.64 30.13 16.26
N LEU A 8 16.54 29.15 17.18
CA LEU A 8 15.29 28.39 17.43
C LEU A 8 14.20 29.31 17.99
N VAL A 9 14.57 30.24 18.89
CA VAL A 9 13.60 31.20 19.45
C VAL A 9 13.12 32.17 18.36
N ARG A 10 14.03 32.71 17.53
CA ARG A 10 13.66 33.60 16.41
C ARG A 10 12.87 32.86 15.31
N GLY A 11 13.14 31.57 15.11
CA GLY A 11 12.46 30.74 14.12
C GLY A 11 11.14 30.12 14.58
N ARG A 12 10.74 30.35 15.84
CA ARG A 12 9.56 29.71 16.44
C ARG A 12 8.28 29.95 15.61
N PRO A 13 7.60 28.90 15.18
CA PRO A 13 6.29 29.06 14.54
C PRO A 13 5.30 29.71 15.52
N ALA A 14 4.47 30.62 15.03
CA ALA A 14 3.43 31.26 15.86
C ALA A 14 2.46 30.21 16.42
N GLU A 15 2.24 29.14 15.66
CA GLU A 15 1.37 28.01 16.01
C GLU A 15 2.05 27.00 16.95
N GLY A 16 3.35 27.12 17.17
CA GLY A 16 4.14 26.25 18.04
C GLY A 16 4.92 25.17 17.30
N TRP A 17 6.04 24.76 17.89
CA TRP A 17 6.92 23.71 17.34
C TRP A 17 6.21 22.34 17.25
N LEU A 18 5.29 22.05 18.17
CA LEU A 18 4.56 20.78 18.19
C LEU A 18 3.73 20.60 16.90
N LEU A 19 2.98 21.63 16.52
CA LEU A 19 2.19 21.59 15.28
C LEU A 19 3.08 21.46 14.06
N TRP A 20 4.19 22.24 14.02
CA TRP A 20 5.15 22.21 12.91
C TRP A 20 5.73 20.79 12.73
N LEU A 21 6.17 20.17 13.83
CA LEU A 21 6.78 18.84 13.81
C LEU A 21 5.76 17.74 13.43
N LEU A 22 4.55 17.78 14.01
CA LEU A 22 3.52 16.78 13.72
C LEU A 22 3.06 16.85 12.26
N ALA A 23 2.95 18.06 11.71
CA ALA A 23 2.60 18.23 10.29
C ALA A 23 3.73 17.73 9.40
N LEU A 24 4.99 17.99 9.73
CA LEU A 24 6.14 17.47 9.00
C LEU A 24 6.15 15.92 9.03
N LEU A 25 5.98 15.34 10.23
CA LEU A 25 5.95 13.87 10.38
C LEU A 25 4.81 13.25 9.56
N THR A 26 3.63 13.92 9.54
CA THR A 26 2.49 13.46 8.73
C THR A 26 2.85 13.45 7.23
N VAL A 27 3.50 14.51 6.74
CA VAL A 27 3.90 14.62 5.34
C VAL A 27 4.99 13.59 5.00
N LEU A 28 5.93 13.32 5.92
CA LEU A 28 7.02 12.36 5.73
C LEU A 28 6.54 10.90 5.58
N LEU A 29 5.31 10.59 5.99
CA LEU A 29 4.74 9.24 5.75
C LEU A 29 4.68 8.91 4.26
N VAL A 30 4.61 9.91 3.38
CA VAL A 30 4.68 9.71 1.92
C VAL A 30 6.06 9.14 1.52
N ALA A 31 7.13 9.72 2.05
CA ALA A 31 8.51 9.25 1.76
C ALA A 31 8.75 7.85 2.34
N ILE A 32 8.21 7.57 3.54
CA ILE A 32 8.30 6.26 4.19
C ILE A 32 7.54 5.22 3.34
N GLY A 33 6.32 5.54 2.92
CA GLY A 33 5.50 4.66 2.08
C GLY A 33 6.14 4.38 0.72
N ALA A 34 6.70 5.41 0.07
CA ALA A 34 7.41 5.26 -1.20
C ALA A 34 8.71 4.44 -1.04
N GLY A 35 9.41 4.62 0.08
CA GLY A 35 10.60 3.83 0.41
C GLY A 35 10.27 2.36 0.66
N ALA A 36 9.16 2.10 1.35
CA ALA A 36 8.69 0.73 1.61
C ALA A 36 8.25 0.01 0.33
N ALA A 37 7.80 0.75 -0.68
CA ALA A 37 7.41 0.19 -1.97
C ALA A 37 8.61 -0.33 -2.79
N GLY A 38 9.82 0.18 -2.52
CA GLY A 38 11.05 -0.32 -3.15
C GLY A 38 11.18 -0.04 -4.65
N TRP A 39 10.51 1.01 -5.14
CA TRP A 39 10.53 1.38 -6.57
C TRP A 39 11.96 1.57 -7.11
N VAL A 40 12.81 2.21 -6.31
CA VAL A 40 14.22 2.45 -6.65
C VAL A 40 15.04 2.38 -5.36
N PRO A 41 16.28 1.86 -5.38
CA PRO A 41 17.11 1.80 -4.17
C PRO A 41 17.28 3.17 -3.50
N HIS A 42 17.17 3.19 -2.18
CA HIS A 42 17.35 4.39 -1.33
C HIS A 42 16.36 5.53 -1.60
N LEU A 43 15.27 5.30 -2.32
CA LEU A 43 14.27 6.33 -2.68
C LEU A 43 13.68 7.00 -1.42
N GLY A 44 13.36 6.22 -0.39
CA GLY A 44 12.77 6.74 0.86
C GLY A 44 13.64 7.78 1.55
N LEU A 45 14.95 7.56 1.60
CA LEU A 45 15.91 8.52 2.21
C LEU A 45 15.99 9.80 1.40
N LEU A 46 16.08 9.68 0.07
CA LEU A 46 16.11 10.83 -0.83
C LEU A 46 14.83 11.67 -0.69
N LEU A 47 13.66 11.02 -0.76
CA LEU A 47 12.37 11.73 -0.65
C LEU A 47 12.21 12.37 0.73
N SER A 48 12.69 11.73 1.81
CA SER A 48 12.66 12.31 3.15
C SER A 48 13.47 13.61 3.20
N ALA A 49 14.69 13.60 2.67
CA ALA A 49 15.55 14.79 2.61
C ALA A 49 14.90 15.90 1.78
N VAL A 50 14.37 15.57 0.61
CA VAL A 50 13.68 16.49 -0.29
C VAL A 50 12.44 17.09 0.39
N MET A 51 11.64 16.27 1.07
CA MET A 51 10.41 16.74 1.73
C MET A 51 10.69 17.60 2.94
N ILE A 52 11.73 17.30 3.74
CA ILE A 52 12.16 18.15 4.85
C ILE A 52 12.60 19.52 4.32
N ALA A 53 13.40 19.53 3.25
CA ALA A 53 13.88 20.78 2.64
C ALA A 53 12.71 21.59 2.04
N GLY A 54 11.82 20.93 1.29
CA GLY A 54 10.64 21.56 0.68
C GLY A 54 9.67 22.13 1.72
N TYR A 55 9.39 21.36 2.78
CA TYR A 55 8.54 21.80 3.90
C TYR A 55 9.15 23.01 4.60
N SER A 56 10.46 22.99 4.87
CA SER A 56 11.18 24.09 5.52
C SER A 56 11.16 25.36 4.65
N ALA A 57 11.38 25.20 3.33
CA ALA A 57 11.33 26.31 2.37
C ALA A 57 9.92 26.92 2.30
N GLY A 58 8.89 26.07 2.21
CA GLY A 58 7.49 26.49 2.20
C GLY A 58 7.10 27.24 3.49
N PHE A 59 7.56 26.74 4.64
CA PHE A 59 7.37 27.38 5.94
C PHE A 59 8.07 28.75 6.00
N GLY A 60 9.34 28.80 5.60
CA GLY A 60 10.11 30.07 5.60
C GLY A 60 9.44 31.15 4.74
N LEU A 61 9.02 30.76 3.53
CA LEU A 61 8.35 31.66 2.59
C LEU A 61 6.96 32.08 3.11
N SER A 62 6.24 31.19 3.78
CA SER A 62 4.93 31.49 4.37
C SER A 62 5.04 32.58 5.44
N ARG A 63 6.12 32.59 6.21
CA ARG A 63 6.38 33.62 7.22
C ARG A 63 6.66 34.98 6.57
N ALA A 64 7.49 34.99 5.52
CA ALA A 64 7.83 36.21 4.79
C ALA A 64 6.59 36.82 4.10
N ALA A 65 5.68 35.99 3.64
CA ALA A 65 4.46 36.42 2.94
C ALA A 65 3.31 36.84 3.88
N ARG A 66 3.31 36.43 5.16
CA ARG A 66 2.20 36.70 6.10
C ARG A 66 1.80 38.18 6.19
N PRO A 67 2.73 39.15 6.32
CA PRO A 67 2.34 40.57 6.39
C PRO A 67 1.56 41.03 5.15
N ALA A 68 1.95 40.54 3.97
CA ALA A 68 1.28 40.88 2.72
C ALA A 68 -0.09 40.20 2.56
N LEU A 69 -0.27 39.02 3.19
CA LEU A 69 -1.50 38.24 3.09
C LEU A 69 -2.56 38.67 4.13
N SER A 70 -2.14 39.27 5.26
CA SER A 70 -3.02 39.65 6.37
C SER A 70 -3.55 41.08 6.27
N GLY A 71 -2.96 41.93 5.43
CA GLY A 71 -3.41 43.29 5.22
C GLY A 71 -4.72 43.39 4.43
N SER A 72 -5.42 44.52 4.58
CA SER A 72 -6.63 44.85 3.82
C SER A 72 -6.33 45.22 2.36
N GLY A 73 -5.15 44.89 1.89
CA GLY A 73 -4.68 45.23 0.55
C GLY A 73 -5.37 44.50 -0.58
N ASP A 74 -5.18 45.06 -1.76
CA ASP A 74 -5.75 44.64 -3.04
C ASP A 74 -5.58 43.11 -3.27
N VAL A 75 -6.62 42.48 -3.77
CA VAL A 75 -6.65 41.06 -4.20
C VAL A 75 -5.50 40.74 -5.16
N ARG A 76 -5.13 41.70 -6.02
CA ARG A 76 -3.99 41.57 -6.96
C ARG A 76 -2.68 41.38 -6.23
N ARG A 77 -2.40 42.13 -5.13
CA ARG A 77 -1.17 42.00 -4.33
C ARG A 77 -1.09 40.62 -3.66
N ARG A 78 -2.22 40.10 -3.18
CA ARG A 78 -2.29 38.75 -2.56
C ARG A 78 -2.04 37.64 -3.59
N ALA A 79 -2.59 37.80 -4.80
CA ALA A 79 -2.37 36.85 -5.89
C ALA A 79 -0.92 36.89 -6.37
N LEU A 80 -0.34 38.08 -6.55
CA LEU A 80 1.04 38.27 -6.96
C LEU A 80 2.03 37.67 -5.95
N SER A 81 1.80 37.88 -4.63
CA SER A 81 2.68 37.31 -3.59
C SER A 81 2.60 35.78 -3.56
N GLY A 82 1.43 35.19 -3.85
CA GLY A 82 1.28 33.75 -3.97
C GLY A 82 2.00 33.19 -5.20
N LEU A 83 1.89 33.87 -6.32
CA LEU A 83 2.56 33.46 -7.57
C LEU A 83 4.09 33.56 -7.45
N THR A 84 4.60 34.67 -6.90
CA THR A 84 6.05 34.82 -6.68
C THR A 84 6.58 33.75 -5.72
N ALA A 85 5.84 33.42 -4.67
CA ALA A 85 6.21 32.35 -3.76
C ALA A 85 6.25 30.98 -4.47
N ALA A 86 5.27 30.69 -5.31
CA ALA A 86 5.20 29.45 -6.07
C ALA A 86 6.40 29.31 -7.04
N VAL A 87 6.72 30.40 -7.76
CA VAL A 87 7.87 30.44 -8.69
C VAL A 87 9.19 30.22 -7.92
N LEU A 88 9.37 30.92 -6.80
CA LEU A 88 10.58 30.78 -5.97
C LEU A 88 10.71 29.36 -5.42
N LEU A 89 9.61 28.76 -4.96
CA LEU A 89 9.62 27.37 -4.47
C LEU A 89 9.93 26.39 -5.60
N ALA A 90 9.41 26.62 -6.80
CA ALA A 90 9.68 25.77 -7.96
C ALA A 90 11.16 25.83 -8.36
N LEU A 91 11.74 27.03 -8.46
CA LEU A 91 13.16 27.22 -8.80
C LEU A 91 14.08 26.61 -7.73
N LEU A 92 13.76 26.84 -6.47
CA LEU A 92 14.51 26.26 -5.34
C LEU A 92 14.37 24.73 -5.34
N GLY A 93 13.21 24.19 -5.71
CA GLY A 93 12.97 22.76 -5.85
C GLY A 93 13.86 22.15 -6.93
N VAL A 94 13.87 22.75 -8.12
CA VAL A 94 14.74 22.30 -9.22
C VAL A 94 16.20 22.25 -8.74
N LEU A 95 16.67 23.30 -8.07
CA LEU A 95 18.05 23.37 -7.59
C LEU A 95 18.34 22.29 -6.54
N VAL A 96 17.51 22.20 -5.48
CA VAL A 96 17.75 21.29 -4.34
C VAL A 96 17.63 19.82 -4.78
N VAL A 97 16.59 19.50 -5.56
CA VAL A 97 16.38 18.12 -6.03
C VAL A 97 17.52 17.71 -6.98
N SER A 98 17.94 18.60 -7.89
CA SER A 98 19.07 18.33 -8.80
C SER A 98 20.39 18.14 -8.04
N LEU A 99 20.59 18.91 -6.94
CA LEU A 99 21.76 18.75 -6.08
C LEU A 99 21.73 17.40 -5.34
N LEU A 100 20.59 17.03 -4.77
CA LEU A 100 20.48 15.79 -3.98
C LEU A 100 20.58 14.53 -4.85
N VAL A 101 19.96 14.53 -6.02
CA VAL A 101 20.05 13.41 -6.96
C VAL A 101 21.43 13.41 -7.63
N GLY A 102 21.88 14.55 -8.15
CA GLY A 102 23.14 14.69 -8.86
C GLY A 102 24.36 14.42 -8.00
N TRP A 103 24.31 14.69 -6.70
CA TRP A 103 25.40 14.37 -5.77
C TRP A 103 25.81 12.90 -5.81
N ARG A 104 24.84 12.04 -5.98
CA ARG A 104 25.06 10.58 -6.03
C ARG A 104 25.58 10.15 -7.40
N GLU A 105 25.11 10.81 -8.46
CA GLU A 105 25.44 10.49 -9.84
C GLU A 105 26.72 11.19 -10.33
N ALA A 106 27.24 12.15 -9.53
CA ALA A 106 28.38 12.97 -9.91
C ALA A 106 29.64 12.12 -10.16
N PRO A 107 30.33 12.32 -11.27
CA PRO A 107 31.64 11.72 -11.48
C PRO A 107 32.64 12.22 -10.41
N GLN A 108 33.71 11.47 -10.21
CA GLN A 108 34.72 11.88 -9.22
C GLN A 108 35.38 13.18 -9.67
N PRO A 109 35.53 14.16 -8.75
CA PRO A 109 36.26 15.39 -9.09
C PRO A 109 37.72 15.10 -9.45
N PRO A 110 38.36 15.96 -10.25
CA PRO A 110 39.77 15.79 -10.59
C PRO A 110 40.66 15.62 -9.37
N ALA A 111 41.69 14.80 -9.49
CA ALA A 111 42.56 14.43 -8.37
C ALA A 111 43.32 15.61 -7.74
N ASP A 112 43.48 16.69 -8.51
CA ASP A 112 44.15 17.92 -8.07
C ASP A 112 43.21 18.90 -7.34
N THR A 113 41.92 18.55 -7.17
CA THR A 113 40.98 19.41 -6.47
C THR A 113 41.31 19.48 -4.97
N SER A 114 41.47 20.69 -4.45
CA SER A 114 41.76 20.86 -3.01
C SER A 114 40.62 20.31 -2.15
N VAL A 115 40.95 19.72 -1.02
CA VAL A 115 40.00 19.04 -0.10
C VAL A 115 38.83 19.95 0.28
N TRP A 116 39.09 21.24 0.45
CA TRP A 116 38.07 22.23 0.84
C TRP A 116 37.07 22.53 -0.29
N LEU A 117 37.47 22.35 -1.56
CA LEU A 117 36.62 22.59 -2.73
C LEU A 117 35.93 21.32 -3.23
N LEU A 118 36.30 20.15 -2.73
CA LEU A 118 35.71 18.86 -3.12
C LEU A 118 34.17 18.84 -3.08
N PRO A 119 33.52 19.31 -1.97
CA PRO A 119 32.05 19.29 -1.95
C PRO A 119 31.43 20.22 -3.01
N LEU A 120 32.04 21.37 -3.23
CA LEU A 120 31.54 22.34 -4.22
C LEU A 120 31.73 21.83 -5.63
N ALA A 121 32.89 21.24 -5.93
CA ALA A 121 33.18 20.62 -7.22
C ALA A 121 32.20 19.47 -7.51
N ARG A 122 31.97 18.60 -6.51
CA ARG A 122 31.05 17.48 -6.65
C ARG A 122 29.60 17.96 -6.89
N ALA A 123 29.18 19.01 -6.19
CA ALA A 123 27.87 19.62 -6.38
C ALA A 123 27.71 20.17 -7.81
N GLY A 124 28.73 20.88 -8.30
CA GLY A 124 28.73 21.42 -9.67
C GLY A 124 28.69 20.34 -10.73
N LEU A 125 29.51 19.28 -10.58
CA LEU A 125 29.53 18.14 -11.49
C LEU A 125 28.19 17.40 -11.46
N GLY A 126 27.59 17.24 -10.29
CA GLY A 126 26.28 16.59 -10.16
C GLY A 126 25.16 17.36 -10.83
N LEU A 127 25.23 18.70 -10.76
CA LEU A 127 24.26 19.53 -11.47
C LEU A 127 24.40 19.37 -13.01
N UNK A 128 25.49 19.21 -13.39
CA UNK A 128 25.71 19.08 -14.65
C UNK A 128 25.28 17.90 -15.17
N GLU A 129 25.68 16.92 -14.65
CA GLU A 129 25.25 15.56 -15.00
C GLU A 129 23.70 15.45 -15.08
N MET A 130 23.03 15.93 -14.06
CA MET A 130 21.56 15.94 -14.04
C MET A 130 20.96 16.72 -15.21
N ALA A 131 21.53 17.88 -15.53
CA ALA A 131 21.06 18.70 -16.65
C ALA A 131 21.22 17.97 -17.99
N GLN A 132 22.36 17.27 -18.17
CA GLN A 132 22.63 16.49 -19.39
C GLN A 132 21.65 15.31 -19.50
N ARG A 133 21.45 14.56 -18.42
CA ARG A 133 20.51 13.42 -18.40
C ARG A 133 19.08 13.85 -18.71
N LEU A 134 18.63 14.96 -18.11
CA LEU A 134 17.30 15.51 -18.37
C LEU A 134 17.17 15.95 -19.84
N ALA A 135 18.21 16.59 -20.40
CA ALA A 135 18.21 17.02 -21.81
C ALA A 135 18.17 15.81 -22.75
N GLN A 136 18.95 14.76 -22.46
CA GLN A 136 18.94 13.51 -23.21
C GLN A 136 17.56 12.84 -23.13
N TRP A 137 17.00 12.74 -21.93
CA TRP A 137 15.67 12.14 -21.70
C TRP A 137 14.59 12.87 -22.51
N VAL A 138 14.59 14.22 -22.51
CA VAL A 138 13.64 15.02 -23.28
C VAL A 138 13.84 14.79 -24.80
N ASN A 139 15.10 14.73 -25.25
CA ASN A 139 15.43 14.49 -26.65
C ASN A 139 14.95 13.10 -27.10
N ASP A 140 15.18 12.07 -26.27
CA ASP A 140 14.76 10.70 -26.58
C ASP A 140 13.23 10.60 -26.70
N VAL A 141 12.50 11.21 -25.75
CA VAL A 141 11.02 11.28 -25.81
C VAL A 141 10.56 11.96 -27.12
N ARG A 142 11.26 13.03 -27.55
CA ARG A 142 10.89 13.78 -28.77
C ARG A 142 11.21 13.02 -30.06
N THR A 143 12.35 12.32 -30.09
CA THR A 143 12.84 11.68 -31.34
C THR A 143 12.32 10.27 -31.54
N THR A 144 12.22 9.48 -30.45
CA THR A 144 11.84 8.06 -30.53
C THR A 144 10.40 7.82 -30.03
N GLY A 145 9.81 8.80 -29.35
CA GLY A 145 8.52 8.62 -28.68
C GLY A 145 8.61 7.77 -27.42
N GLN A 146 9.80 7.33 -27.03
CA GLN A 146 10.05 6.52 -25.84
C GLN A 146 11.19 7.15 -25.04
N ALA A 147 11.01 7.19 -23.72
CA ALA A 147 12.05 7.68 -22.83
C ALA A 147 13.05 6.56 -22.52
N ASN A 148 14.32 6.93 -22.35
CA ASN A 148 15.32 5.98 -21.89
C ASN A 148 15.07 5.65 -20.39
N GLN A 149 15.56 4.49 -19.95
CA GLN A 149 15.39 3.99 -18.58
C GLN A 149 16.46 4.55 -17.66
N ASP A 150 16.35 5.84 -17.31
CA ASP A 150 17.31 6.49 -16.42
C ASP A 150 16.71 6.66 -15.02
N ASP A 151 17.16 5.84 -14.08
CA ASP A 151 16.76 5.87 -12.66
C ASP A 151 16.98 7.25 -12.03
N ALA A 152 18.01 7.99 -12.46
CA ALA A 152 18.29 9.32 -11.90
C ALA A 152 17.20 10.33 -12.30
N VAL A 153 16.76 10.28 -13.58
CA VAL A 153 15.66 11.12 -14.06
C VAL A 153 14.35 10.77 -13.31
N PHE A 154 14.09 9.48 -13.12
CA PHE A 154 12.92 9.01 -12.36
C PHE A 154 12.96 9.50 -10.91
N ARG A 155 14.11 9.36 -10.22
CA ARG A 155 14.31 9.88 -8.85
C ARG A 155 14.13 11.39 -8.81
N TRP A 156 14.59 12.12 -9.83
CA TRP A 156 14.44 13.58 -9.93
C TRP A 156 12.96 13.96 -10.05
N LEU A 157 12.20 13.31 -10.93
CA LEU A 157 10.77 13.60 -11.11
C LEU A 157 9.96 13.32 -9.84
N LEU A 158 10.19 12.17 -9.19
CA LEU A 158 9.54 11.86 -7.90
C LEU A 158 9.96 12.86 -6.83
N GLY A 159 11.23 13.26 -6.82
CA GLY A 159 11.73 14.29 -5.91
C GLY A 159 11.02 15.62 -6.11
N MET A 160 10.80 16.04 -7.35
CA MET A 160 10.07 17.29 -7.65
C MET A 160 8.61 17.23 -7.16
N VAL A 161 7.93 16.10 -7.36
CA VAL A 161 6.55 15.89 -6.87
C VAL A 161 6.52 15.92 -5.33
N ALA A 162 7.47 15.25 -4.69
CA ALA A 162 7.58 15.21 -3.21
C ALA A 162 7.90 16.61 -2.65
N TRP A 163 8.83 17.34 -3.29
CA TRP A 163 9.14 18.73 -2.95
C TRP A 163 7.90 19.62 -3.01
N ALA A 164 7.19 19.55 -4.14
CA ALA A 164 6.00 20.36 -4.37
C ALA A 164 4.91 20.07 -3.32
N ALA A 165 4.67 18.79 -3.01
CA ALA A 165 3.68 18.39 -2.01
C ALA A 165 4.06 18.90 -0.59
N ALA A 166 5.32 18.79 -0.21
CA ALA A 166 5.81 19.23 1.10
C ALA A 166 5.81 20.76 1.23
N ALA A 167 6.28 21.48 0.21
CA ALA A 167 6.27 22.94 0.17
C ALA A 167 4.82 23.48 0.19
N TRP A 168 3.93 22.86 -0.58
CA TRP A 168 2.49 23.15 -0.60
C TRP A 168 1.89 22.97 0.80
N ALA A 169 2.19 21.83 1.45
CA ALA A 169 1.65 21.53 2.78
C ALA A 169 2.04 22.64 3.79
N ALA A 170 3.32 23.01 3.84
CA ALA A 170 3.79 24.06 4.73
C ALA A 170 3.17 25.44 4.38
N TRP A 171 3.13 25.78 3.09
CA TRP A 171 2.55 27.05 2.64
C TRP A 171 1.08 27.18 3.05
N TRP A 172 0.25 26.19 2.69
CA TRP A 172 -1.20 26.24 2.96
C TRP A 172 -1.50 26.14 4.46
N LEU A 173 -0.69 25.38 5.22
CA LEU A 173 -0.89 25.23 6.65
C LEU A 173 -0.56 26.56 7.39
N PHE A 174 0.58 27.16 7.09
CA PHE A 174 1.08 28.29 7.86
C PHE A 174 0.70 29.66 7.26
N ALA A 175 0.55 29.81 5.95
CA ALA A 175 0.12 31.07 5.34
C ALA A 175 -1.41 31.20 5.28
N ARG A 176 -2.12 30.11 5.00
CA ARG A 176 -3.58 30.12 4.76
C ARG A 176 -4.38 29.47 5.89
N GLN A 177 -3.73 28.74 6.80
CA GLN A 177 -4.35 28.07 7.96
C GLN A 177 -5.46 27.09 7.55
N ARG A 178 -5.29 26.39 6.40
CA ARG A 178 -6.26 25.43 5.86
C ARG A 178 -5.65 24.03 5.85
N THR A 179 -5.89 23.26 6.90
CA THR A 179 -5.27 21.93 7.12
C THR A 179 -5.60 20.93 6.01
N LEU A 180 -6.88 20.81 5.62
CA LEU A 180 -7.27 19.86 4.58
C LEU A 180 -6.61 20.20 3.25
N ALA A 181 -6.68 21.47 2.82
CA ALA A 181 -6.04 21.90 1.57
C ALA A 181 -4.51 21.71 1.61
N ALA A 182 -3.91 21.89 2.80
CA ALA A 182 -2.46 21.72 3.01
C ALA A 182 -2.01 20.27 2.83
N LEU A 183 -2.71 19.34 3.45
CA LEU A 183 -2.29 17.93 3.52
C LEU A 183 -2.88 17.06 2.39
N LEU A 184 -3.92 17.52 1.68
CA LEU A 184 -4.57 16.74 0.62
C LEU A 184 -3.60 16.22 -0.46
N PRO A 185 -2.69 17.02 -1.05
CA PRO A 185 -1.79 16.49 -2.09
C PRO A 185 -0.88 15.37 -1.58
N ALA A 186 -0.32 15.51 -0.38
CA ALA A 186 0.51 14.47 0.23
C ALA A 186 -0.33 13.19 0.50
N GLY A 187 -1.57 13.36 0.96
CA GLY A 187 -2.50 12.24 1.15
C GLY A 187 -2.84 11.51 -0.15
N VAL A 188 -3.04 12.25 -1.23
CA VAL A 188 -3.30 11.68 -2.56
C VAL A 188 -2.07 10.88 -3.04
N LEU A 189 -0.86 11.42 -2.85
CA LEU A 189 0.37 10.70 -3.21
C LEU A 189 0.51 9.39 -2.41
N LEU A 190 0.23 9.43 -1.11
CA LEU A 190 0.30 8.24 -0.26
C LEU A 190 -0.79 7.22 -0.66
N ALA A 191 -2.00 7.69 -0.94
CA ALA A 191 -3.10 6.82 -1.38
C ALA A 191 -2.80 6.20 -2.75
N SER A 192 -2.20 6.98 -3.67
CA SER A 192 -1.76 6.46 -4.98
C SER A 192 -0.69 5.38 -4.79
N ASN A 193 0.31 5.63 -3.93
CA ASN A 193 1.34 4.63 -3.63
C ASN A 193 0.71 3.36 -3.01
N ALA A 194 -0.24 3.52 -2.08
CA ALA A 194 -0.95 2.41 -1.44
C ALA A 194 -1.81 1.62 -2.43
N PHE A 195 -2.30 2.29 -3.47
CA PHE A 195 -3.09 1.66 -4.55
C PHE A 195 -2.23 0.70 -5.38
N PHE A 196 -0.99 1.12 -5.71
CA PHE A 196 -0.07 0.31 -6.53
C PHE A 196 0.77 -0.65 -5.69
N PHE A 197 0.90 -0.43 -4.38
CA PHE A 197 1.71 -1.22 -3.47
C PHE A 197 0.89 -1.57 -2.22
N TRP A 198 0.45 -2.82 -2.13
CA TRP A 198 -0.52 -3.27 -1.12
C TRP A 198 -0.06 -3.02 0.33
N ASP A 199 1.21 -3.24 0.63
CA ASP A 199 1.76 -2.98 1.98
C ASP A 199 1.81 -1.47 2.30
N GLY A 200 1.80 -0.62 1.28
CA GLY A 200 1.76 0.83 1.43
C GLY A 200 0.50 1.34 2.12
N ARG A 201 -0.59 0.59 2.08
CA ARG A 201 -1.85 0.97 2.73
C ARG A 201 -1.76 1.01 4.26
N LEU A 202 -0.76 0.33 4.86
CA LEU A 202 -0.51 0.41 6.30
C LEU A 202 -0.22 1.85 6.77
N TRP A 203 0.35 2.69 5.91
CA TRP A 203 0.70 4.08 6.24
C TRP A 203 -0.49 5.03 6.16
N LEU A 204 -1.57 4.66 5.46
CA LEU A 204 -2.73 5.52 5.27
C LEU A 204 -3.48 5.82 6.58
N PRO A 205 -3.78 4.84 7.45
CA PRO A 205 -4.36 5.14 8.78
C PRO A 205 -3.48 6.08 9.62
N PHE A 206 -2.15 5.90 9.59
CA PHE A 206 -1.23 6.80 10.30
C PHE A 206 -1.29 8.22 9.74
N TYR A 207 -1.41 8.34 8.41
CA TYR A 207 -1.57 9.64 7.75
C TYR A 207 -2.87 10.31 8.18
N LEU A 208 -3.99 9.58 8.18
CA LEU A 208 -5.30 10.09 8.59
C LEU A 208 -5.31 10.48 10.07
N ALA A 209 -4.64 9.71 10.92
CA ALA A 209 -4.46 10.04 12.34
C ALA A 209 -3.65 11.33 12.49
N GLY A 210 -2.56 11.47 11.75
CA GLY A 210 -1.74 12.69 11.71
C GLY A 210 -2.55 13.90 11.23
N LEU A 211 -3.31 13.73 10.14
CA LEU A 211 -4.21 14.76 9.60
C LEU A 211 -5.22 15.21 10.66
N THR A 212 -5.80 14.25 11.42
CA THR A 212 -6.76 14.54 12.50
C THR A 212 -6.10 15.37 13.60
N ILE A 213 -4.92 14.95 14.08
CA ILE A 213 -4.20 15.67 15.15
C ILE A 213 -3.84 17.08 14.69
N VAL A 214 -3.22 17.22 13.51
CA VAL A 214 -2.82 18.51 12.94
C VAL A 214 -4.04 19.42 12.75
N GLY A 215 -5.16 18.85 12.26
CA GLY A 215 -6.41 19.57 12.06
C GLY A 215 -6.99 20.13 13.34
N VAL A 216 -7.06 19.30 14.38
CA VAL A 216 -7.59 19.70 15.70
C VAL A 216 -6.67 20.76 16.34
N LEU A 217 -5.35 20.57 16.28
CA LEU A 217 -4.40 21.54 16.86
C LEU A 217 -4.43 22.88 16.12
N MET A 218 -4.54 22.88 14.80
CA MET A 218 -4.67 24.11 14.01
C MET A 218 -6.01 24.81 14.30
N GLN A 219 -7.09 24.06 14.37
CA GLN A 219 -8.42 24.60 14.72
C GLN A 219 -8.37 25.22 16.12
N ARG A 220 -7.77 24.53 17.08
CA ARG A 220 -7.56 25.07 18.44
C ARG A 220 -6.81 26.41 18.38
N TRP A 221 -5.68 26.46 17.66
CA TRP A 221 -4.86 27.65 17.56
C TRP A 221 -5.64 28.81 16.93
N THR A 222 -6.42 28.58 15.88
CA THR A 222 -7.24 29.61 15.24
C THR A 222 -8.33 30.12 16.19
N LEU A 223 -8.93 29.22 16.99
CA LEU A 223 -9.92 29.58 18.00
C LEU A 223 -9.29 30.41 19.13
N GLU A 224 -8.10 30.02 19.63
CA GLU A 224 -7.36 30.81 20.62
C GLU A 224 -7.09 32.23 20.11
N GLN A 225 -6.65 32.36 18.85
CA GLN A 225 -6.41 33.67 18.23
C GLN A 225 -7.71 34.50 18.17
N ARG A 226 -8.84 33.86 17.85
CA ARG A 226 -10.13 34.53 17.81
C ARG A 226 -10.58 34.94 19.21
N TRP A 227 -10.42 34.08 20.22
CA TRP A 227 -10.76 34.39 21.61
C TRP A 227 -9.91 35.54 22.15
N ASN A 228 -8.61 35.54 21.85
CA ASN A 228 -7.71 36.61 22.25
C ASN A 228 -8.12 37.98 21.65
N ARG A 229 -8.52 38.00 20.37
CA ARG A 229 -9.00 39.23 19.71
C ARG A 229 -10.32 39.74 20.31
N LEU A 230 -11.14 38.84 20.82
CA LEU A 230 -12.45 39.18 21.43
C LEU A 230 -12.30 39.45 22.94
N GLY A 231 -11.10 39.39 23.49
CA GLY A 231 -10.85 39.60 24.93
C GLY A 231 -11.47 38.51 25.80
N MET A 232 -11.64 37.27 25.24
CA MET A 232 -12.26 36.15 25.97
C MET A 232 -11.19 35.39 26.73
N ASP A 233 -11.36 35.24 28.03
CA ASP A 233 -10.49 34.39 28.84
C ASP A 233 -10.82 32.92 28.63
N TYR A 234 -9.79 32.09 28.57
CA TYR A 234 -9.92 30.63 28.50
C TYR A 234 -8.87 29.97 29.40
N SER A 235 -9.23 28.82 29.95
CA SER A 235 -8.34 28.05 30.81
C SER A 235 -7.19 27.44 30.01
N VAL A 236 -6.01 27.41 30.61
CA VAL A 236 -4.83 26.73 30.04
C VAL A 236 -5.10 25.23 29.85
N ASP A 237 -5.95 24.67 30.69
CA ASP A 237 -6.33 23.24 30.64
C ASP A 237 -6.99 22.86 29.31
N VAL A 238 -7.64 23.79 28.60
CA VAL A 238 -8.25 23.55 27.28
C VAL A 238 -7.19 23.01 26.30
N ARG A 239 -5.94 23.40 26.45
CA ARG A 239 -4.85 22.93 25.57
C ARG A 239 -4.61 21.43 25.75
N LEU A 240 -4.60 20.96 26.99
CA LEU A 240 -4.42 19.54 27.30
C LEU A 240 -5.66 18.72 26.92
N ASP A 241 -6.85 19.23 27.23
CA ASP A 241 -8.12 18.55 26.89
C ASP A 241 -8.25 18.36 25.36
N VAL A 242 -7.92 19.39 24.59
CA VAL A 242 -7.97 19.31 23.11
C VAL A 242 -6.90 18.35 22.59
N LEU A 243 -5.70 18.34 23.16
CA LEU A 243 -4.65 17.41 22.74
C LEU A 243 -5.07 15.94 23.03
N LEU A 244 -5.64 15.70 24.20
CA LEU A 244 -6.13 14.35 24.57
C LEU A 244 -7.29 13.92 23.67
N ALA A 245 -8.20 14.84 23.36
CA ALA A 245 -9.31 14.57 22.44
C ALA A 245 -8.78 14.25 21.02
N ALA A 246 -7.78 15.02 20.55
CA ALA A 246 -7.13 14.76 19.24
C ALA A 246 -6.45 13.38 19.23
N ALA A 247 -5.74 13.03 20.30
CA ALA A 247 -5.09 11.72 20.44
C ALA A 247 -6.13 10.59 20.46
N GLY A 248 -7.23 10.78 21.18
CA GLY A 248 -8.33 9.82 21.21
C GLY A 248 -8.98 9.62 19.83
N MET A 249 -9.23 10.71 19.11
CA MET A 249 -9.77 10.66 17.75
C MET A 249 -8.79 9.95 16.80
N ALA A 250 -7.50 10.26 16.92
CA ALA A 250 -6.47 9.62 16.10
C ALA A 250 -6.40 8.11 16.37
N LEU A 251 -6.54 7.71 17.64
CA LEU A 251 -6.57 6.30 18.02
C LEU A 251 -7.79 5.58 17.42
N VAL A 252 -8.96 6.25 17.41
CA VAL A 252 -10.17 5.71 16.76
C VAL A 252 -9.93 5.53 15.26
N VAL A 253 -9.28 6.50 14.60
CA VAL A 253 -8.93 6.42 13.17
C VAL A 253 -7.97 5.24 12.92
N LEU A 254 -6.96 5.05 13.77
CA LEU A 254 -6.02 3.93 13.67
C LEU A 254 -6.73 2.58 13.87
N ALA A 255 -7.61 2.49 14.87
CA ALA A 255 -8.39 1.27 15.14
C ALA A 255 -9.34 0.94 13.98
N ALA A 256 -10.02 1.96 13.43
CA ALA A 256 -10.88 1.82 12.26
C ALA A 256 -10.07 1.36 11.04
N GLY A 257 -8.89 1.95 10.82
CA GLY A 257 -7.99 1.55 9.74
C GLY A 257 -7.51 0.11 9.88
N ALA A 258 -7.22 -0.32 11.10
CA ALA A 258 -6.81 -1.70 11.38
C ALA A 258 -7.96 -2.71 11.17
N ALA A 259 -9.20 -2.28 11.41
CA ALA A 259 -10.40 -3.10 11.23
C ALA A 259 -10.88 -3.13 9.76
N MET A 260 -10.52 -2.12 8.97
CA MET A 260 -11.07 -1.88 7.63
C MET A 260 -10.84 -3.02 6.62
N PRO A 261 -9.71 -3.77 6.65
CA PRO A 261 -9.56 -4.91 5.72
C PRO A 261 -10.63 -6.00 5.87
N ARG A 262 -11.41 -5.95 6.93
CA ARG A 262 -12.46 -6.94 7.22
C ARG A 262 -13.87 -6.46 6.81
N VAL A 263 -13.98 -5.22 6.33
CA VAL A 263 -15.27 -4.62 5.93
C VAL A 263 -15.17 -4.26 4.44
N THR A 264 -15.89 -4.98 3.62
CA THR A 264 -15.98 -4.70 2.19
C THR A 264 -17.18 -3.78 1.93
N LEU A 265 -16.88 -2.53 1.65
CA LEU A 265 -17.87 -1.56 1.16
C LEU A 265 -17.88 -1.61 -0.37
N GLN A 266 -18.23 -2.77 -0.91
CA GLN A 266 -18.19 -3.05 -2.36
C GLN A 266 -18.87 -1.96 -3.19
N PRO A 267 -20.11 -1.54 -2.89
CA PRO A 267 -20.77 -0.51 -3.72
C PRO A 267 -20.04 0.85 -3.75
N ALA A 268 -19.43 1.24 -2.62
CA ALA A 268 -18.64 2.47 -2.55
C ALA A 268 -17.32 2.32 -3.33
N ALA A 269 -16.68 1.17 -3.22
CA ALA A 269 -15.46 0.87 -3.97
C ALA A 269 -15.73 0.89 -5.48
N ASP A 270 -16.81 0.27 -5.92
CA ASP A 270 -17.20 0.20 -7.34
C ASP A 270 -17.55 1.59 -7.90
N TRP A 271 -18.23 2.42 -7.10
CA TRP A 271 -18.56 3.80 -7.47
C TRP A 271 -17.29 4.65 -7.66
N PHE A 272 -16.37 4.60 -6.68
CA PHE A 272 -15.08 5.28 -6.79
C PHE A 272 -14.25 4.72 -7.95
N ALA A 273 -14.34 3.41 -8.17
CA ALA A 273 -13.67 2.72 -9.26
C ALA A 273 -14.12 3.29 -10.61
N GLY A 274 -15.42 3.40 -10.83
CA GLY A 274 -15.97 3.96 -12.08
C GLY A 274 -15.53 5.40 -12.34
N LEU A 275 -15.49 6.23 -11.28
CA LEU A 275 -15.08 7.64 -11.39
C LEU A 275 -13.58 7.79 -11.76
N ALA A 276 -12.74 6.89 -11.25
CA ALA A 276 -11.28 7.01 -11.40
C ALA A 276 -10.74 6.26 -12.64
N GLU A 277 -11.54 5.41 -13.27
CA GLU A 277 -11.09 4.53 -14.37
C GLU A 277 -10.49 5.30 -15.55
N ALA A 278 -11.17 6.33 -16.04
CA ALA A 278 -10.69 7.11 -17.18
C ALA A 278 -9.40 7.90 -16.90
N PRO A 279 -9.29 8.66 -15.79
CA PRO A 279 -8.02 9.34 -15.48
C PRO A 279 -6.88 8.37 -15.13
N VAL A 280 -7.13 7.26 -14.43
CA VAL A 280 -6.09 6.28 -14.11
C VAL A 280 -5.54 5.65 -15.39
N ASN A 281 -6.40 5.24 -16.31
CA ASN A 281 -5.99 4.65 -17.59
C ASN A 281 -5.19 5.63 -18.47
N ARG A 282 -5.47 6.94 -18.38
CA ARG A 282 -4.67 7.97 -19.07
C ARG A 282 -3.29 8.12 -18.46
N ILE A 283 -3.22 8.18 -17.12
CA ILE A 283 -1.95 8.32 -16.39
C ILE A 283 -1.08 7.06 -16.62
N GLU A 284 -1.69 5.88 -16.60
CA GLU A 284 -0.98 4.61 -16.82
C GLU A 284 -0.41 4.55 -18.25
N ARG A 285 -1.20 4.90 -19.26
CA ARG A 285 -0.73 4.95 -20.65
C ARG A 285 0.39 5.97 -20.84
N ALA A 286 0.22 7.16 -20.25
CA ALA A 286 1.27 8.19 -20.29
C ALA A 286 2.53 7.73 -19.55
N GLY A 287 2.37 7.06 -18.40
CA GLY A 287 3.48 6.49 -17.64
C GLY A 287 4.26 5.46 -18.44
N GLN A 288 3.54 4.56 -19.11
CA GLN A 288 4.16 3.54 -19.97
C GLN A 288 4.86 4.13 -21.21
N GLN A 289 4.33 5.24 -21.74
CA GLN A 289 4.97 5.95 -22.85
C GLN A 289 6.23 6.71 -22.40
N ILE A 290 6.18 7.32 -21.23
CA ILE A 290 7.25 8.15 -20.67
C ILE A 290 8.35 7.29 -20.03
N PHE A 291 7.96 6.13 -19.43
CA PHE A 291 8.88 5.21 -18.76
C PHE A 291 8.58 3.76 -19.19
N PRO A 292 8.94 3.38 -20.42
CA PRO A 292 8.67 2.01 -20.92
C PRO A 292 9.60 0.96 -20.32
N GLY A 293 9.86 0.94 -19.12
CA GLY A 293 10.78 0.02 -18.44
C GLY A 293 10.88 0.33 -16.98
N LEU A 294 9.89 1.06 -16.44
CA LEU A 294 9.82 1.27 -15.01
C LEU A 294 9.98 -0.10 -14.32
N ARG A 295 11.08 -0.26 -13.62
CA ARG A 295 11.36 -1.48 -12.88
C ARG A 295 10.14 -1.82 -12.03
N ARG A 296 9.60 -2.99 -12.25
CA ARG A 296 8.59 -3.53 -11.35
C ARG A 296 9.16 -3.52 -9.94
N ALA A 297 8.37 -3.14 -8.97
CA ALA A 297 8.79 -3.22 -7.58
C ALA A 297 9.39 -4.61 -7.34
N PRO A 298 10.58 -4.73 -6.72
CA PRO A 298 11.19 -6.03 -6.53
C PRO A 298 10.23 -7.01 -5.84
N GLY A 299 10.07 -8.19 -6.43
CA GLY A 299 9.13 -9.20 -5.97
C GLY A 299 7.73 -9.12 -6.60
N SER A 300 7.53 -8.24 -7.58
CA SER A 300 6.24 -8.08 -8.24
C SER A 300 6.30 -8.54 -9.70
N LEU A 301 6.24 -9.84 -9.91
CA LEU A 301 5.95 -10.40 -11.24
C LEU A 301 4.57 -9.96 -11.77
N LEU A 302 3.74 -9.38 -10.90
CA LEU A 302 2.33 -9.14 -11.15
C LEU A 302 1.92 -7.67 -11.07
N ALA A 303 2.89 -6.72 -10.95
CA ALA A 303 2.59 -5.33 -10.60
C ALA A 303 2.20 -4.41 -11.77
N THR A 304 1.80 -4.94 -12.90
CA THR A 304 1.32 -4.11 -14.01
C THR A 304 -0.20 -4.23 -14.21
N GLY A 305 -0.92 -4.51 -13.13
CA GLY A 305 -2.36 -4.60 -13.21
C GLY A 305 -3.04 -3.43 -12.54
N GLY A 306 -3.86 -2.76 -13.23
CA GLY A 306 -4.70 -1.72 -12.68
C GLY A 306 -5.60 -2.23 -11.54
N ARG A 307 -6.40 -1.38 -11.09
CA ARG A 307 -7.37 -1.38 -9.99
C ARG A 307 -7.95 -2.71 -9.57
N SER A 308 -8.20 -2.82 -8.27
CA SER A 308 -8.86 -3.92 -7.57
C SER A 308 -8.08 -5.24 -7.55
N GLY A 309 -6.74 -5.16 -7.44
CA GLY A 309 -5.89 -6.35 -7.40
C GLY A 309 -5.89 -7.11 -8.72
N ALA A 310 -6.19 -6.41 -9.80
CA ALA A 310 -6.18 -7.00 -11.13
C ALA A 310 -4.77 -7.45 -11.51
N MET A 311 -4.70 -8.61 -12.13
CA MET A 311 -3.47 -9.18 -12.68
C MET A 311 -2.85 -8.29 -13.75
N PRO A 312 -1.53 -8.41 -13.96
CA PRO A 312 -0.93 -7.82 -15.16
C PRO A 312 -1.67 -8.35 -16.39
N ARG A 313 -2.11 -7.41 -17.20
CA ARG A 313 -2.84 -7.74 -18.43
C ARG A 313 -1.89 -8.15 -19.56
N ALA A 314 -0.59 -7.92 -19.36
CA ALA A 314 0.41 -8.20 -20.39
C ALA A 314 1.73 -8.64 -19.78
N HIS A 315 2.40 -9.55 -20.46
CA HIS A 315 3.76 -10.00 -20.16
C HIS A 315 4.55 -9.86 -21.46
N LEU A 316 5.37 -8.79 -21.57
CA LEU A 316 6.09 -8.48 -22.79
C LEU A 316 7.45 -9.20 -22.81
N LEU A 317 7.81 -9.73 -23.95
CA LEU A 317 9.10 -10.35 -24.20
C LEU A 317 10.09 -9.24 -24.63
N THR A 318 11.04 -8.94 -23.76
CA THR A 318 11.97 -7.82 -23.94
C THR A 318 13.41 -8.27 -23.69
N ASP A 319 14.29 -7.33 -23.44
CA ASP A 319 15.64 -7.57 -22.93
C ASP A 319 15.58 -8.28 -21.57
N GLY A 320 16.66 -8.93 -21.20
CA GLY A 320 16.71 -9.78 -19.99
C GLY A 320 16.49 -9.00 -18.69
N PRO A 321 15.81 -9.58 -17.73
CA PRO A 321 15.56 -8.93 -16.44
C PRO A 321 16.81 -8.94 -15.55
N GLU A 322 17.03 -7.87 -14.82
CA GLU A 322 18.04 -7.85 -13.74
C GLU A 322 17.44 -8.50 -12.49
N LEU A 323 17.87 -9.70 -12.16
CA LEU A 323 17.35 -10.48 -11.03
C LEU A 323 18.34 -10.48 -9.86
N SER A 324 17.86 -10.23 -8.66
CA SER A 324 18.69 -10.16 -7.46
C SER A 324 18.64 -11.47 -6.65
N GLN A 325 19.55 -11.61 -5.69
CA GLN A 325 19.58 -12.74 -4.76
C GLN A 325 18.67 -12.54 -3.53
N ALA A 326 17.87 -11.49 -3.53
CA ALA A 326 16.97 -11.18 -2.41
C ALA A 326 15.87 -12.24 -2.29
N VAL A 327 15.62 -12.70 -1.06
CA VAL A 327 14.57 -13.69 -0.78
C VAL A 327 13.19 -13.07 -1.02
N VAL A 328 12.39 -13.73 -1.82
CA VAL A 328 10.99 -13.32 -2.12
C VAL A 328 10.02 -14.05 -1.19
N MET A 329 10.21 -15.37 -1.05
CA MET A 329 9.33 -16.16 -0.20
C MET A 329 10.05 -17.41 0.32
N ARG A 330 9.46 -18.00 1.36
CA ARG A 330 9.85 -19.31 1.89
C ARG A 330 8.63 -20.21 1.78
N VAL A 331 8.86 -21.45 1.32
CA VAL A 331 7.78 -22.42 1.10
C VAL A 331 8.13 -23.73 1.78
N SER A 332 7.24 -24.21 2.64
CA SER A 332 7.27 -25.55 3.19
C SER A 332 6.08 -26.36 2.64
N SER A 333 6.20 -27.67 2.57
CA SER A 333 5.09 -28.54 2.13
C SER A 333 5.04 -29.81 2.98
N ASP A 334 3.88 -30.45 2.98
CA ASP A 334 3.71 -31.76 3.65
C ASP A 334 4.60 -32.85 3.03
N GLU A 335 5.02 -32.69 1.78
CA GLU A 335 5.94 -33.59 1.11
C GLU A 335 7.35 -33.58 1.73
N LEU A 336 7.70 -32.54 2.48
CA LEU A 336 8.98 -32.41 3.19
C LEU A 336 8.91 -33.08 4.58
N ALA A 337 7.73 -33.50 5.01
CA ALA A 337 7.55 -34.16 6.31
C ALA A 337 8.28 -35.54 6.29
N GLY A 338 9.03 -35.79 7.33
CA GLY A 338 9.76 -37.05 7.44
C GLY A 338 11.16 -37.10 6.81
N LEU A 339 11.57 -36.02 6.12
CA LEU A 339 12.95 -35.94 5.62
C LEU A 339 13.95 -35.91 6.80
N ALA A 340 14.92 -36.78 6.78
CA ALA A 340 16.00 -36.77 7.78
C ALA A 340 16.93 -35.59 7.54
N PHE A 341 17.62 -35.16 8.60
CA PHE A 341 18.62 -34.10 8.47
C PHE A 341 19.75 -34.58 7.53
N GLY A 342 20.10 -33.76 6.57
CA GLY A 342 21.06 -34.11 5.51
C GLY A 342 20.46 -34.68 4.25
N GLN A 343 19.16 -35.01 4.29
CA GLN A 343 18.45 -35.54 3.12
C GLN A 343 17.89 -34.42 2.28
N GLN A 344 18.04 -34.51 0.95
CA GLN A 344 17.46 -33.53 0.01
C GLN A 344 16.08 -34.00 -0.43
N PRO A 345 15.15 -33.07 -0.70
CA PRO A 345 13.85 -33.44 -1.25
C PRO A 345 14.01 -34.14 -2.60
N GLY A 346 13.23 -35.21 -2.79
CA GLY A 346 13.19 -35.91 -4.07
C GLY A 346 12.60 -35.01 -5.17
N ALA A 347 12.86 -35.37 -6.42
CA ALA A 347 12.42 -34.58 -7.58
C ALA A 347 10.88 -34.37 -7.60
N ALA A 348 10.11 -35.32 -7.08
CA ALA A 348 8.65 -35.21 -7.02
C ALA A 348 8.14 -34.09 -6.08
N ALA A 349 8.95 -33.68 -5.10
CA ALA A 349 8.64 -32.58 -4.17
C ALA A 349 9.19 -31.23 -4.64
N GLN A 350 9.87 -31.19 -5.79
CA GLN A 350 10.43 -29.96 -6.37
C GLN A 350 9.44 -29.38 -7.38
N HIS A 351 8.67 -28.40 -6.94
CA HIS A 351 7.64 -27.75 -7.73
C HIS A 351 8.08 -26.37 -8.18
N ASN A 352 7.55 -25.93 -9.32
CA ASN A 352 7.51 -24.48 -9.62
C ASN A 352 6.30 -23.87 -8.88
N TRP A 353 6.49 -22.69 -8.31
CA TRP A 353 5.46 -21.98 -7.55
C TRP A 353 4.71 -21.05 -8.51
N ARG A 354 3.61 -21.54 -9.05
CA ARG A 354 2.83 -20.83 -10.06
C ARG A 354 2.04 -19.70 -9.41
N GLY A 355 2.18 -18.48 -9.96
CA GLY A 355 1.41 -17.31 -9.54
C GLY A 355 0.26 -17.02 -10.50
N LEU A 356 0.51 -17.14 -11.81
CA LEU A 356 -0.51 -16.81 -12.81
C LEU A 356 -0.23 -17.50 -14.15
N THR A 357 -1.25 -17.49 -15.02
CA THR A 357 -1.13 -18.00 -16.39
C THR A 357 -1.63 -16.96 -17.40
N PHE A 358 -1.13 -17.05 -18.63
CA PHE A 358 -1.55 -16.22 -19.77
C PHE A 358 -2.02 -17.12 -20.92
N ASP A 359 -3.07 -16.66 -21.62
CA ASP A 359 -3.68 -17.44 -22.70
C ASP A 359 -3.48 -16.88 -24.11
N SER A 360 -3.31 -15.58 -24.24
CA SER A 360 -3.30 -14.89 -25.54
C SER A 360 -1.91 -14.38 -25.89
N TYR A 361 -1.33 -14.90 -26.97
CA TYR A 361 -0.05 -14.46 -27.57
C TYR A 361 -0.35 -13.45 -28.69
N ASP A 362 0.37 -12.33 -28.73
CA ASP A 362 0.15 -11.26 -29.73
C ASP A 362 1.37 -11.00 -30.65
N GLY A 363 2.36 -11.88 -30.63
CA GLY A 363 3.58 -11.73 -31.42
C GLY A 363 4.69 -10.96 -30.67
N ARG A 364 4.34 -10.24 -29.60
CA ARG A 364 5.31 -9.44 -28.80
C ARG A 364 5.34 -9.86 -27.33
N GLY A 365 4.35 -10.63 -26.93
CA GLY A 365 4.22 -11.08 -25.54
C GLY A 365 2.87 -11.71 -25.28
N TRP A 366 2.46 -11.73 -24.03
CA TRP A 366 1.30 -12.45 -23.56
C TRP A 366 0.30 -11.52 -22.89
N ARG A 367 -0.98 -11.81 -23.07
CA ARG A 367 -2.09 -11.11 -22.43
C ARG A 367 -3.07 -12.12 -21.88
N ASN A 368 -3.96 -11.66 -21.03
CA ASN A 368 -5.11 -12.46 -20.59
C ASN A 368 -6.39 -11.99 -21.30
N SER A 369 -7.17 -12.94 -21.77
CA SER A 369 -8.55 -12.72 -22.20
C SER A 369 -9.37 -12.14 -21.03
N PRO A 370 -10.57 -11.59 -21.28
CA PRO A 370 -11.36 -11.00 -20.21
C PRO A 370 -11.53 -11.94 -19.01
N LEU A 371 -11.23 -11.43 -17.82
CA LEU A 371 -11.25 -12.16 -16.55
C LEU A 371 -12.47 -11.75 -15.72
N THR A 372 -13.06 -12.74 -15.06
CA THR A 372 -14.04 -12.53 -13.99
C THR A 372 -13.40 -12.89 -12.66
N ALA A 373 -13.81 -12.17 -11.60
CA ALA A 373 -13.32 -12.37 -10.26
C ALA A 373 -14.44 -12.95 -9.39
N GLU A 374 -14.14 -14.01 -8.66
CA GLU A 374 -15.08 -14.66 -7.73
C GLU A 374 -14.44 -14.80 -6.36
N ASP A 375 -15.17 -14.43 -5.30
CA ASP A 375 -14.67 -14.43 -3.94
C ASP A 375 -15.00 -15.75 -3.23
N PHE A 376 -14.02 -16.28 -2.49
CA PHE A 376 -14.13 -17.53 -1.73
C PHE A 376 -13.67 -17.33 -0.29
N GLY A 377 -14.31 -18.01 0.63
CA GLY A 377 -13.93 -18.03 2.04
C GLY A 377 -12.71 -18.92 2.31
N ALA A 378 -12.15 -18.80 3.51
CA ALA A 378 -11.06 -19.66 3.94
C ALA A 378 -11.52 -21.12 4.02
N GLY A 379 -10.77 -22.02 3.42
CA GLY A 379 -11.11 -23.45 3.36
C GLY A 379 -12.27 -23.78 2.43
N GLU A 380 -12.74 -22.83 1.65
CA GLU A 380 -13.76 -23.06 0.61
C GLU A 380 -13.04 -23.39 -0.69
N ALA A 381 -13.34 -24.53 -1.28
CA ALA A 381 -12.74 -24.94 -2.56
C ALA A 381 -13.52 -24.32 -3.72
N TRP A 382 -12.81 -23.79 -4.72
CA TRP A 382 -13.45 -23.18 -5.90
C TRP A 382 -13.75 -24.20 -6.99
N GLY A 383 -13.16 -25.41 -6.92
CA GLY A 383 -13.29 -26.45 -7.96
C GLY A 383 -13.48 -27.83 -7.36
N GLU A 384 -13.36 -28.83 -8.19
CA GLU A 384 -13.48 -30.22 -7.77
C GLU A 384 -12.34 -30.64 -6.85
N GLU A 385 -12.68 -31.27 -5.73
CA GLU A 385 -11.77 -31.63 -4.65
C GLU A 385 -10.94 -32.90 -4.96
N ALA A 386 -11.36 -33.68 -5.93
CA ALA A 386 -10.61 -34.85 -6.34
C ALA A 386 -10.70 -34.96 -7.87
N LEU A 387 -9.56 -34.86 -8.51
CA LEU A 387 -9.43 -35.00 -9.97
C LEU A 387 -8.58 -36.20 -10.28
N PRO A 388 -8.93 -36.97 -11.34
CA PRO A 388 -8.07 -38.08 -11.77
C PRO A 388 -6.66 -37.58 -12.04
N TRP A 389 -5.69 -38.41 -11.70
CA TRP A 389 -4.26 -38.15 -11.98
C TRP A 389 -3.73 -36.87 -11.34
N ARG A 390 -4.34 -36.44 -10.20
CA ARG A 390 -3.91 -35.37 -9.37
C ARG A 390 -3.71 -35.83 -7.92
N ARG A 391 -2.77 -35.26 -7.19
CA ARG A 391 -2.57 -35.53 -5.76
C ARG A 391 -2.59 -34.25 -4.96
N PRO A 392 -3.19 -34.25 -3.77
CA PRO A 392 -3.19 -33.06 -2.94
C PRO A 392 -1.81 -32.78 -2.37
N VAL A 393 -1.44 -31.49 -2.33
CA VAL A 393 -0.19 -31.00 -1.71
C VAL A 393 -0.56 -29.79 -0.87
N ARG A 394 -0.21 -29.84 0.41
CA ARG A 394 -0.40 -28.74 1.36
C ARG A 394 0.90 -27.95 1.46
N GLN A 395 0.81 -26.63 1.28
CA GLN A 395 1.98 -25.76 1.33
C GLN A 395 1.74 -24.60 2.31
N TRP A 396 2.80 -24.19 3.00
CA TRP A 396 2.83 -23.01 3.86
C TRP A 396 3.78 -22.01 3.22
N VAL A 397 3.26 -20.88 2.81
CA VAL A 397 4.00 -19.84 2.10
C VAL A 397 4.16 -18.61 3.00
N SER A 398 5.39 -18.15 3.14
CA SER A 398 5.74 -16.91 3.86
C SER A 398 6.43 -15.96 2.89
N MET A 399 5.74 -14.87 2.51
CA MET A 399 6.30 -13.83 1.64
C MET A 399 7.21 -12.91 2.45
N GLU A 400 8.48 -12.84 2.08
CA GLU A 400 9.47 -11.96 2.73
C GLU A 400 9.31 -10.52 2.24
N ARG A 401 8.92 -10.35 0.98
CA ARG A 401 8.59 -9.04 0.39
C ARG A 401 7.10 -8.97 0.09
N GLY A 402 6.49 -7.86 0.45
CA GLY A 402 5.10 -7.58 0.13
C GLY A 402 4.97 -6.82 -1.20
N GLY A 403 3.80 -6.84 -1.77
CA GLY A 403 3.48 -6.11 -3.00
C GLY A 403 2.62 -6.91 -3.96
N ASP A 404 2.75 -8.22 -3.90
CA ASP A 404 1.99 -9.13 -4.75
C ASP A 404 0.77 -9.66 -4.01
N ARG A 405 -0.36 -9.67 -4.66
CA ARG A 405 -1.55 -10.35 -4.16
C ARG A 405 -1.68 -11.76 -4.71
N ALA A 406 -0.82 -12.15 -5.66
CA ALA A 406 -0.85 -13.49 -6.23
C ALA A 406 -0.57 -14.55 -5.17
N LEU A 407 -1.37 -15.61 -5.20
CA LEU A 407 -1.14 -16.80 -4.40
C LEU A 407 -0.21 -17.71 -5.20
N TYR A 408 0.97 -17.95 -4.66
CA TYR A 408 1.95 -18.87 -5.27
C TYR A 408 1.75 -20.27 -4.70
N ALA A 409 1.69 -21.26 -5.59
CA ALA A 409 1.45 -22.64 -5.19
C ALA A 409 1.97 -23.64 -6.23
N ALA A 410 2.24 -24.85 -5.78
CA ALA A 410 2.50 -25.99 -6.65
C ALA A 410 1.22 -26.40 -7.39
N GLY A 411 1.33 -26.79 -8.64
CA GLY A 411 0.20 -27.36 -9.39
C GLY A 411 -1.00 -26.43 -9.50
N GLU A 412 -2.19 -26.98 -9.27
CA GLU A 412 -3.47 -26.27 -9.36
C GLU A 412 -3.95 -25.89 -7.95
N PRO A 413 -3.85 -24.65 -7.50
CA PRO A 413 -4.30 -24.27 -6.15
C PRO A 413 -5.82 -24.36 -6.06
N LEU A 414 -6.32 -25.04 -5.03
CA LEU A 414 -7.74 -25.35 -4.84
C LEU A 414 -8.39 -24.48 -3.76
N ALA A 415 -7.71 -24.23 -2.65
CA ALA A 415 -8.22 -23.46 -1.52
C ALA A 415 -7.09 -22.92 -0.67
N ALA A 416 -7.38 -21.87 0.12
CA ALA A 416 -6.43 -21.29 1.06
C ALA A 416 -7.05 -21.13 2.45
N ASN A 417 -6.19 -21.00 3.49
CA ASN A 417 -6.63 -20.79 4.88
C ASN A 417 -7.03 -19.36 5.20
N ARG A 418 -7.21 -18.52 4.16
CA ARG A 418 -7.68 -17.14 4.24
C ARG A 418 -8.65 -16.89 3.09
N PRO A 419 -9.54 -15.91 3.20
CA PRO A 419 -10.36 -15.52 2.06
C PRO A 419 -9.48 -15.14 0.86
N TYR A 420 -9.90 -15.57 -0.32
CA TYR A 420 -9.16 -15.37 -1.56
C TYR A 420 -10.11 -15.10 -2.71
N GLN A 421 -9.57 -14.66 -3.83
CA GLN A 421 -10.32 -14.34 -5.03
C GLN A 421 -9.77 -15.17 -6.21
N LEU A 422 -10.66 -15.87 -6.88
CA LEU A 422 -10.33 -16.60 -8.11
C LEU A 422 -10.49 -15.66 -9.31
N LEU A 423 -9.43 -15.53 -10.10
CA LEU A 423 -9.50 -14.87 -11.41
C LEU A 423 -9.56 -15.94 -12.48
N ARG A 424 -10.66 -15.98 -13.24
CA ARG A 424 -10.82 -16.95 -14.31
C ARG A 424 -11.26 -16.30 -15.63
N ARG A 425 -10.91 -16.95 -16.72
CA ARG A 425 -11.28 -16.53 -18.08
C ARG A 425 -12.75 -16.84 -18.31
N SER A 426 -13.51 -15.80 -18.66
CA SER A 426 -14.96 -15.93 -18.87
C SER A 426 -15.33 -16.78 -20.08
N ALA A 427 -14.38 -16.99 -21.00
CA ALA A 427 -14.59 -17.75 -22.24
C ALA A 427 -14.56 -19.28 -22.03
N VAL A 428 -14.13 -19.76 -20.85
CA VAL A 428 -14.01 -21.20 -20.56
C VAL A 428 -15.05 -21.60 -19.52
N SER A 429 -15.83 -22.64 -19.83
CA SER A 429 -16.94 -23.05 -18.97
C SER A 429 -16.46 -23.71 -17.68
N ASP A 430 -15.48 -24.59 -17.77
CA ASP A 430 -14.89 -25.26 -16.59
C ASP A 430 -13.89 -24.33 -15.90
N PRO A 431 -14.14 -23.98 -14.64
CA PRO A 431 -13.20 -23.10 -13.90
C PRO A 431 -11.76 -23.64 -13.84
N ALA A 432 -11.56 -24.94 -13.75
CA ALA A 432 -10.24 -25.57 -13.71
C ALA A 432 -9.44 -25.27 -14.99
N ASN A 433 -10.09 -25.25 -16.12
CA ASN A 433 -9.45 -24.95 -17.40
C ASN A 433 -9.25 -23.44 -17.60
N GLY A 434 -10.11 -22.62 -16.99
CA GLY A 434 -10.10 -21.16 -17.14
C GLY A 434 -9.31 -20.40 -16.11
N MET A 435 -8.79 -21.04 -15.05
CA MET A 435 -8.11 -20.34 -13.96
C MET A 435 -6.88 -19.57 -14.47
N ALA A 436 -6.84 -18.28 -14.17
CA ALA A 436 -5.69 -17.41 -14.46
C ALA A 436 -4.81 -17.22 -13.21
N ALA A 437 -5.41 -16.98 -12.05
CA ALA A 437 -4.68 -16.81 -10.78
C ALA A 437 -5.64 -16.91 -9.59
N LEU A 438 -5.07 -17.12 -8.41
CA LEU A 438 -5.73 -16.83 -7.13
C LEU A 438 -5.06 -15.60 -6.51
N LEU A 439 -5.88 -14.73 -5.94
CA LEU A 439 -5.39 -13.54 -5.22
C LEU A 439 -5.70 -13.69 -3.73
N ILE A 440 -4.71 -13.39 -2.88
CA ILE A 440 -4.83 -13.54 -1.43
C ILE A 440 -4.24 -12.31 -0.72
N ALA A 441 -4.80 -11.97 0.43
CA ALA A 441 -4.29 -10.88 1.25
C ALA A 441 -3.45 -11.43 2.40
N GLY A 442 -2.28 -10.82 2.60
CA GLY A 442 -1.40 -11.16 3.70
C GLY A 442 -0.13 -11.89 3.25
N ARG A 443 0.88 -11.82 4.10
CA ARG A 443 2.23 -12.34 3.81
C ARG A 443 2.39 -13.82 4.11
N ARG A 444 1.51 -14.40 4.93
CA ARG A 444 1.59 -15.83 5.30
C ARG A 444 0.25 -16.48 5.05
N TYR A 445 0.29 -17.57 4.31
CA TYR A 445 -0.91 -18.34 4.03
C TYR A 445 -0.56 -19.82 3.88
N GLN A 446 -1.58 -20.65 4.04
CA GLN A 446 -1.53 -22.07 3.71
C GLN A 446 -2.41 -22.27 2.49
N VAL A 447 -1.93 -23.06 1.55
CA VAL A 447 -2.68 -23.37 0.32
C VAL A 447 -2.71 -24.89 0.13
N LEU A 448 -3.86 -25.38 -0.29
CA LEU A 448 -4.06 -26.76 -0.73
C LEU A 448 -4.12 -26.74 -2.25
N SER A 449 -3.29 -27.52 -2.89
CA SER A 449 -3.19 -27.62 -4.35
C SER A 449 -3.34 -29.08 -4.82
N LEU A 450 -3.66 -29.24 -6.09
CA LEU A 450 -3.69 -30.54 -6.78
C LEU A 450 -2.52 -30.58 -7.76
N ALA A 451 -1.46 -31.34 -7.43
CA ALA A 451 -0.27 -31.50 -8.27
C ALA A 451 -0.48 -32.64 -9.27
N PRO A 452 0.09 -32.58 -10.49
CA PRO A 452 -0.01 -33.67 -11.46
C PRO A 452 0.59 -34.96 -10.93
N ALA A 453 -0.13 -36.09 -11.21
CA ALA A 453 0.27 -37.42 -10.79
C ALA A 453 0.14 -38.44 -11.94
N ALA A 454 -0.19 -37.99 -13.15
CA ALA A 454 -0.28 -38.86 -14.32
C ALA A 454 1.10 -39.37 -14.75
N ASP A 455 1.22 -40.64 -14.99
CA ASP A 455 2.43 -41.23 -15.57
C ASP A 455 2.46 -41.05 -17.09
N GLU A 456 3.60 -41.33 -17.69
CA GLU A 456 3.82 -41.13 -19.12
C GLU A 456 2.86 -41.98 -19.99
N SER A 457 2.47 -43.18 -19.52
CA SER A 457 1.56 -44.04 -20.28
C SER A 457 0.16 -43.44 -20.36
N VAL A 458 -0.29 -42.81 -19.25
CA VAL A 458 -1.58 -42.11 -19.21
C VAL A 458 -1.55 -40.89 -20.14
N LEU A 459 -0.44 -40.13 -20.13
CA LEU A 459 -0.29 -38.95 -20.97
C LEU A 459 -0.26 -39.28 -22.46
N ARG A 460 0.41 -40.40 -22.84
CA ARG A 460 0.39 -40.89 -24.22
C ARG A 460 -1.00 -41.35 -24.64
N ALA A 461 -1.75 -41.97 -23.72
CA ALA A 461 -3.10 -42.45 -23.98
C ALA A 461 -4.18 -41.36 -24.01
N ALA A 462 -3.85 -40.13 -23.55
CA ALA A 462 -4.83 -39.04 -23.42
C ALA A 462 -5.46 -38.62 -24.75
N GLY A 463 -4.72 -38.76 -25.86
CA GLY A 463 -5.25 -38.42 -27.19
C GLY A 463 -5.31 -36.94 -27.47
N ALA A 464 -6.19 -36.56 -28.40
CA ALA A 464 -6.32 -35.14 -28.86
C ALA A 464 -7.79 -34.68 -28.91
N ASP A 465 -8.68 -35.31 -28.14
CA ASP A 465 -10.10 -34.93 -28.07
C ASP A 465 -10.30 -33.82 -27.02
N TYR A 466 -9.92 -32.61 -27.39
CA TYR A 466 -9.91 -31.45 -26.49
C TYR A 466 -11.31 -30.87 -26.31
N PRO A 467 -11.66 -30.38 -25.08
CA PRO A 467 -12.92 -29.64 -24.92
C PRO A 467 -12.95 -28.44 -25.87
N PRO A 468 -14.10 -28.16 -26.51
CA PRO A 468 -14.15 -27.09 -27.53
C PRO A 468 -13.74 -25.71 -27.03
N ASP A 469 -14.08 -25.35 -25.80
CA ASP A 469 -13.71 -24.04 -25.20
C ASP A 469 -12.19 -23.97 -24.90
N VAL A 470 -11.59 -25.09 -24.49
CA VAL A 470 -10.14 -25.20 -24.30
C VAL A 470 -9.42 -25.02 -25.63
N ALA A 471 -9.89 -25.75 -26.66
CA ALA A 471 -9.30 -25.66 -28.01
C ALA A 471 -9.44 -24.24 -28.56
N ALA A 472 -10.63 -23.64 -28.46
CA ALA A 472 -10.88 -22.29 -28.98
C ALA A 472 -9.96 -21.23 -28.34
N LEU A 473 -9.70 -21.34 -27.04
CA LEU A 473 -8.91 -20.34 -26.32
C LEU A 473 -7.40 -20.59 -26.41
N TYR A 474 -6.99 -21.84 -26.23
CA TYR A 474 -5.57 -22.15 -26.01
C TYR A 474 -4.86 -22.71 -27.27
N LEU A 475 -5.54 -22.72 -28.43
CA LEU A 475 -4.92 -22.91 -29.72
C LEU A 475 -4.77 -21.60 -30.51
N ALA A 476 -5.41 -20.54 -30.06
CA ALA A 476 -5.43 -19.23 -30.76
C ALA A 476 -4.03 -18.63 -30.92
N LEU A 477 -3.68 -18.27 -32.15
CA LEU A 477 -2.40 -17.65 -32.50
C LEU A 477 -2.64 -16.47 -33.44
N PRO A 478 -1.79 -15.44 -33.39
CA PRO A 478 -1.80 -14.42 -34.42
C PRO A 478 -1.23 -14.97 -35.74
N GLU A 479 -1.21 -14.17 -36.77
CA GLU A 479 -0.53 -14.52 -38.02
C GLU A 479 0.97 -14.67 -37.76
N LEU A 480 1.50 -15.86 -37.99
CA LEU A 480 2.89 -16.22 -37.73
C LEU A 480 3.64 -16.47 -39.05
N PRO A 481 4.96 -16.24 -39.12
CA PRO A 481 5.77 -16.74 -40.22
C PRO A 481 5.65 -18.25 -40.35
N GLU A 482 5.38 -18.74 -41.56
CA GLU A 482 5.14 -20.16 -41.88
C GLU A 482 6.28 -21.06 -41.35
N ARG A 483 7.51 -20.58 -41.36
CA ARG A 483 8.70 -21.33 -40.92
C ARG A 483 8.58 -21.83 -39.46
N VAL A 484 7.79 -21.15 -38.61
CA VAL A 484 7.56 -21.60 -37.21
C VAL A 484 6.78 -22.90 -37.17
N SER A 485 5.68 -23.00 -37.95
CA SER A 485 4.87 -24.22 -38.01
C SER A 485 5.60 -25.35 -38.72
N LEU A 486 6.38 -25.03 -39.76
CA LEU A 486 7.22 -26.01 -40.46
C LEU A 486 8.27 -26.62 -39.54
N LEU A 487 8.96 -25.77 -38.74
CA LEU A 487 9.95 -26.22 -37.76
C LEU A 487 9.29 -27.13 -36.67
N ALA A 488 8.13 -26.73 -36.17
CA ALA A 488 7.40 -27.55 -35.19
C ALA A 488 7.07 -28.94 -35.74
N SER A 489 6.60 -28.98 -36.98
CA SER A 489 6.29 -30.24 -37.66
C SER A 489 7.55 -31.09 -37.92
N GLU A 490 8.65 -30.45 -38.32
CA GLU A 490 9.92 -31.13 -38.54
C GLU A 490 10.46 -31.76 -37.26
N VAL A 491 10.49 -30.98 -36.16
CA VAL A 491 10.99 -31.44 -34.87
C VAL A 491 10.18 -32.61 -34.33
N THR A 492 8.89 -32.67 -34.63
CA THR A 492 7.99 -33.65 -34.06
C THR A 492 7.59 -34.78 -35.05
N GLN A 493 8.25 -34.86 -36.21
CA GLN A 493 7.86 -35.80 -37.29
C GLN A 493 7.89 -37.27 -36.87
N ALA A 494 8.71 -37.64 -35.88
CA ALA A 494 8.83 -39.01 -35.37
C ALA A 494 7.96 -39.28 -34.14
N ALA A 495 7.23 -38.27 -33.65
CA ALA A 495 6.40 -38.39 -32.45
C ALA A 495 4.99 -38.87 -32.80
N GLU A 496 4.53 -39.93 -32.13
CA GLU A 496 3.25 -40.57 -32.44
C GLU A 496 2.06 -39.98 -31.69
N THR A 497 2.33 -39.37 -30.52
CA THR A 497 1.26 -38.83 -29.64
C THR A 497 1.52 -37.35 -29.34
N PRO A 498 0.48 -36.59 -28.93
CA PRO A 498 0.69 -35.21 -28.49
C PRO A 498 1.71 -35.11 -27.35
N TYR A 499 1.77 -36.07 -26.45
CA TYR A 499 2.76 -36.09 -25.36
C TYR A 499 4.19 -36.26 -25.90
N ASP A 500 4.38 -37.19 -26.87
CA ASP A 500 5.70 -37.40 -27.50
C ASP A 500 6.11 -36.16 -28.33
N GLN A 501 5.16 -35.48 -28.99
CA GLN A 501 5.40 -34.20 -29.66
C GLN A 501 5.88 -33.14 -28.67
N ALA A 502 5.23 -33.04 -27.49
CA ALA A 502 5.64 -32.09 -26.45
C ALA A 502 7.06 -32.39 -25.94
N LEU A 503 7.41 -33.66 -25.74
CA LEU A 503 8.76 -34.07 -25.33
C LEU A 503 9.81 -33.74 -26.41
N ALA A 504 9.47 -33.89 -27.68
CA ALA A 504 10.35 -33.57 -28.81
C ALA A 504 10.60 -32.05 -28.87
N LEU A 505 9.56 -31.22 -28.68
CA LEU A 505 9.70 -29.75 -28.61
C LEU A 505 10.56 -29.33 -27.42
N GLU A 506 10.30 -29.92 -26.24
CA GLU A 506 11.07 -29.66 -25.02
C GLU A 506 12.56 -29.95 -25.25
N ALA A 507 12.86 -31.15 -25.79
CA ALA A 507 14.24 -31.60 -26.06
C ALA A 507 14.94 -30.68 -27.10
N PHE A 508 14.21 -30.28 -28.15
CA PHE A 508 14.75 -29.38 -29.19
C PHE A 508 15.12 -28.02 -28.61
N LEU A 509 14.21 -27.39 -27.88
CA LEU A 509 14.44 -26.05 -27.32
C LEU A 509 15.59 -26.05 -26.30
N ARG A 510 15.76 -27.11 -25.54
CA ARG A 510 16.86 -27.24 -24.55
C ARG A 510 18.25 -27.26 -25.20
N GLN A 511 18.36 -27.35 -26.50
CA GLN A 511 19.63 -27.26 -27.21
C GLN A 511 20.13 -25.82 -27.37
N PHE A 512 19.24 -24.82 -27.22
CA PHE A 512 19.60 -23.40 -27.34
C PHE A 512 20.34 -22.94 -26.09
N PRO A 513 21.36 -22.08 -26.22
CA PRO A 513 22.06 -21.53 -25.05
C PRO A 513 21.17 -20.56 -24.27
N TYR A 514 21.28 -20.64 -22.96
CA TYR A 514 20.54 -19.73 -22.03
C TYR A 514 21.39 -18.50 -21.76
N ASP A 515 20.80 -17.32 -21.90
CA ASP A 515 21.46 -16.05 -21.63
C ASP A 515 20.42 -15.01 -21.18
N LEU A 516 20.74 -14.30 -20.10
CA LEU A 516 19.93 -13.18 -19.59
C LEU A 516 20.34 -11.85 -20.24
N ASP A 517 21.57 -11.76 -20.77
CA ASP A 517 22.11 -10.53 -21.34
C ASP A 517 21.85 -10.49 -22.86
N ILE A 518 20.59 -10.35 -23.23
CA ILE A 518 20.14 -10.34 -24.62
C ILE A 518 19.50 -8.99 -24.97
N ALA A 519 19.69 -8.59 -26.21
CA ALA A 519 19.05 -7.38 -26.74
C ALA A 519 17.55 -7.61 -26.98
N ALA A 520 16.75 -6.57 -26.79
CA ALA A 520 15.32 -6.63 -27.08
C ALA A 520 15.08 -6.98 -28.56
N PRO A 521 14.07 -7.83 -28.85
CA PRO A 521 13.73 -8.20 -30.22
C PRO A 521 13.38 -6.98 -31.09
N PRO A 522 13.76 -6.97 -32.38
CA PRO A 522 13.44 -5.86 -33.24
C PRO A 522 11.95 -5.56 -33.32
N ALA A 523 11.61 -4.28 -33.42
CA ALA A 523 10.22 -3.85 -33.57
C ALA A 523 9.63 -4.42 -34.86
N GLY A 524 8.36 -4.87 -34.79
CA GLY A 524 7.64 -5.37 -35.96
C GLY A 524 7.93 -6.83 -36.31
N ARG A 525 8.80 -7.51 -35.56
CA ARG A 525 9.07 -8.95 -35.74
C ARG A 525 8.35 -9.75 -34.67
N ASP A 526 7.85 -10.92 -35.03
CA ASP A 526 7.35 -11.90 -34.06
C ASP A 526 8.53 -12.36 -33.19
N VAL A 527 8.34 -12.35 -31.87
CA VAL A 527 9.41 -12.63 -30.89
C VAL A 527 9.81 -14.12 -30.93
N VAL A 528 8.85 -15.02 -31.10
CA VAL A 528 9.13 -16.48 -31.18
C VAL A 528 9.89 -16.80 -32.47
N ASP A 529 9.46 -16.23 -33.60
CA ASP A 529 10.19 -16.36 -34.88
C ASP A 529 11.63 -15.83 -34.73
N TYR A 530 11.81 -14.65 -34.16
CA TYR A 530 13.15 -14.07 -33.95
C TYR A 530 14.01 -14.97 -33.05
N PHE A 531 13.44 -15.49 -31.96
CA PHE A 531 14.15 -16.38 -31.03
C PHE A 531 14.61 -17.67 -31.74
N LEU A 532 13.70 -18.32 -32.49
CA LEU A 532 13.97 -19.64 -33.08
C LEU A 532 15.00 -19.57 -34.22
N PHE A 533 15.01 -18.49 -35.01
CA PHE A 533 15.79 -18.46 -36.28
C PHE A 533 16.91 -17.44 -36.28
N ASP A 534 16.83 -16.38 -35.49
CA ASP A 534 17.82 -15.29 -35.56
C ASP A 534 18.68 -15.21 -34.28
N ALA A 535 18.05 -15.03 -33.10
CA ALA A 535 18.78 -14.89 -31.84
C ALA A 535 19.38 -16.21 -31.38
N GLN A 536 18.59 -17.27 -31.38
CA GLN A 536 18.93 -18.64 -30.96
C GLN A 536 19.54 -18.68 -29.55
N THR A 537 19.26 -17.68 -28.72
CA THR A 537 19.65 -17.57 -27.31
C THR A 537 18.61 -16.70 -26.59
N GLY A 538 18.41 -16.93 -25.31
CA GLY A 538 17.41 -16.19 -24.53
C GLY A 538 17.26 -16.70 -23.12
N TYR A 539 16.25 -16.21 -22.45
CA TYR A 539 15.89 -16.62 -21.09
C TYR A 539 14.50 -17.27 -21.06
N CYS A 540 14.06 -17.74 -19.90
CA CYS A 540 12.88 -18.60 -19.73
C CYS A 540 11.64 -18.16 -20.53
N ASP A 541 11.36 -16.85 -20.62
CA ASP A 541 10.19 -16.34 -21.35
C ASP A 541 10.22 -16.71 -22.83
N TYR A 542 11.41 -16.67 -23.46
CA TYR A 542 11.58 -17.03 -24.88
C TYR A 542 11.37 -18.52 -25.10
N TYR A 543 11.95 -19.37 -24.26
CA TYR A 543 11.82 -20.82 -24.32
C TYR A 543 10.37 -21.26 -24.12
N ALA A 544 9.73 -20.72 -23.06
CA ALA A 544 8.36 -21.05 -22.72
C ALA A 544 7.39 -20.60 -23.82
N SER A 545 7.58 -19.36 -24.33
CA SER A 545 6.75 -18.83 -25.42
C SER A 545 6.91 -19.63 -26.69
N ALA A 546 8.15 -19.98 -27.06
CA ALA A 546 8.43 -20.78 -28.26
C ALA A 546 7.74 -22.14 -28.15
N MET A 547 7.82 -22.81 -26.99
CA MET A 547 7.18 -24.12 -26.81
C MET A 547 5.66 -24.02 -26.88
N VAL A 548 5.05 -22.97 -26.24
CA VAL A 548 3.60 -22.78 -26.30
C VAL A 548 3.14 -22.53 -27.74
N VAL A 549 3.84 -21.62 -28.45
CA VAL A 549 3.48 -21.29 -29.85
C VAL A 549 3.64 -22.51 -30.77
N MET A 550 4.79 -23.22 -30.69
CA MET A 550 5.02 -24.41 -31.48
C MET A 550 3.98 -25.53 -31.19
N ALA A 551 3.64 -25.74 -29.91
CA ALA A 551 2.60 -26.72 -29.51
C ALA A 551 1.24 -26.35 -30.13
N ARG A 552 0.88 -25.05 -30.08
CA ARG A 552 -0.37 -24.56 -30.68
C ARG A 552 -0.42 -24.76 -32.19
N THR A 553 0.69 -24.61 -32.91
CA THR A 553 0.74 -24.86 -34.37
C THR A 553 0.51 -26.35 -34.68
N LEU A 554 0.84 -27.25 -33.73
CA LEU A 554 0.61 -28.69 -33.84
C LEU A 554 -0.81 -29.11 -33.36
N GLY A 555 -1.63 -28.14 -32.92
CA GLY A 555 -2.96 -28.41 -32.42
C GLY A 555 -3.01 -28.89 -30.97
N ILE A 556 -1.95 -28.65 -30.19
CA ILE A 556 -1.91 -28.98 -28.74
C ILE A 556 -2.22 -27.72 -27.95
N PRO A 557 -3.36 -27.67 -27.20
CA PRO A 557 -3.67 -26.50 -26.40
C PRO A 557 -2.60 -26.26 -25.35
N ALA A 558 -2.10 -25.01 -25.25
CA ALA A 558 -1.00 -24.66 -24.38
C ALA A 558 -1.16 -23.23 -23.85
N ARG A 559 -0.59 -22.97 -22.66
CA ARG A 559 -0.62 -21.65 -22.02
C ARG A 559 0.74 -21.33 -21.36
N LEU A 560 1.02 -20.05 -21.18
CA LEU A 560 2.22 -19.61 -20.47
C LEU A 560 1.90 -19.53 -18.97
N ALA A 561 2.69 -20.18 -18.13
CA ALA A 561 2.63 -20.06 -16.68
C ALA A 561 3.83 -19.22 -16.19
N VAL A 562 3.59 -18.39 -15.18
CA VAL A 562 4.61 -17.47 -14.61
C VAL A 562 4.58 -17.59 -13.08
N GLY A 563 5.75 -17.56 -12.50
CA GLY A 563 5.92 -17.67 -11.04
C GLY A 563 7.39 -17.76 -10.67
N TYR A 564 7.73 -18.77 -9.88
CA TYR A 564 9.10 -19.02 -9.44
C TYR A 564 9.44 -20.50 -9.58
N ALA A 565 10.70 -20.78 -9.89
CA ALA A 565 11.27 -22.14 -9.77
C ALA A 565 11.33 -22.52 -8.28
N THR A 566 11.66 -23.78 -8.01
CA THR A 566 11.62 -24.37 -6.66
C THR A 566 12.42 -23.56 -5.61
N GLY A 567 13.59 -23.01 -5.98
CA GLY A 567 14.50 -22.37 -5.04
C GLY A 567 15.42 -23.38 -4.34
N ASP A 568 16.21 -22.88 -3.37
CA ASP A 568 17.18 -23.68 -2.63
C ASP A 568 16.53 -24.27 -1.36
N TYR A 569 16.72 -25.57 -1.14
CA TYR A 569 16.22 -26.22 0.08
C TYR A 569 17.13 -25.94 1.27
N ASP A 570 16.58 -25.29 2.29
CA ASP A 570 17.27 -25.05 3.57
C ASP A 570 16.91 -26.18 4.56
N GLN A 571 17.88 -27.02 4.86
CA GLN A 571 17.73 -28.17 5.78
C GLN A 571 17.40 -27.73 7.21
N THR A 572 17.85 -26.53 7.62
CA THR A 572 17.65 -26.02 8.98
C THR A 572 16.20 -25.63 9.23
N SER A 573 15.62 -24.86 8.32
CA SER A 573 14.22 -24.42 8.43
C SER A 573 13.25 -25.44 7.81
N ARG A 574 13.74 -26.37 7.00
CA ARG A 574 12.96 -27.35 6.21
C ARG A 574 12.01 -26.64 5.24
N GLU A 575 12.55 -25.63 4.57
CA GLU A 575 11.80 -24.81 3.63
C GLU A 575 12.60 -24.61 2.34
N PHE A 576 11.90 -24.41 1.24
CA PHE A 576 12.50 -23.86 0.03
C PHE A 576 12.63 -22.34 0.19
N VAL A 577 13.84 -21.81 0.01
CA VAL A 577 14.14 -20.38 0.02
C VAL A 577 14.14 -19.91 -1.43
N VAL A 578 13.11 -19.17 -1.79
CA VAL A 578 12.88 -18.71 -3.16
C VAL A 578 13.33 -17.27 -3.28
N ARG A 579 14.21 -17.01 -4.25
CA ARG A 579 14.81 -15.69 -4.48
C ARG A 579 14.25 -15.05 -5.73
N GLU A 580 14.57 -13.80 -5.94
CA GLU A 580 14.26 -13.12 -7.20
C GLU A 580 14.90 -13.84 -8.41
N UNK A 581 15.88 -14.55 -8.24
CA UNK A 581 16.46 -15.22 -9.09
C UNK A 581 15.87 -16.32 -9.55
N ASP A 582 15.04 -16.75 -8.79
CA ASP A 582 14.24 -17.95 -9.15
C ASP A 582 12.98 -17.60 -9.95
N ALA A 583 12.78 -16.33 -10.29
CA ALA A 583 11.67 -15.91 -11.15
C ALA A 583 11.71 -16.70 -12.45
N HIS A 584 10.57 -17.28 -12.83
CA HIS A 584 10.54 -18.27 -13.91
C HIS A 584 9.21 -18.30 -14.65
N SER A 585 9.27 -18.63 -15.93
CA SER A 585 8.11 -18.91 -16.77
C SER A 585 8.30 -20.27 -17.46
N TRP A 586 7.18 -20.97 -17.67
CA TRP A 586 7.19 -22.30 -18.28
C TRP A 586 5.89 -22.54 -19.05
N PRO A 587 5.90 -23.46 -20.02
CA PRO A 587 4.68 -23.85 -20.73
C PRO A 587 3.88 -24.89 -19.93
N GLU A 588 2.57 -24.78 -19.97
CA GLU A 588 1.64 -25.83 -19.54
C GLU A 588 0.82 -26.27 -20.75
N LEU A 589 0.83 -27.58 -21.05
CA LEU A 589 0.11 -28.18 -22.16
C LEU A 589 -1.04 -28.99 -21.62
N TYR A 590 -2.16 -28.98 -22.34
CA TYR A 590 -3.40 -29.66 -21.91
C TYR A 590 -3.52 -31.07 -22.47
N PHE A 591 -3.83 -32.04 -21.60
CA PHE A 591 -4.06 -33.42 -21.96
C PHE A 591 -5.47 -33.82 -21.53
N PRO A 592 -6.32 -34.33 -22.46
CA PRO A 592 -7.69 -34.74 -22.12
C PRO A 592 -7.72 -35.76 -20.98
N GLY A 593 -8.62 -35.57 -20.02
CA GLY A 593 -8.75 -36.43 -18.85
C GLY A 593 -7.68 -36.21 -17.76
N VAL A 594 -6.63 -35.45 -18.04
CA VAL A 594 -5.55 -35.14 -17.08
C VAL A 594 -5.52 -33.65 -16.72
N GLY A 595 -5.76 -32.78 -17.71
CA GLY A 595 -5.66 -31.31 -17.54
C GLY A 595 -4.27 -30.80 -17.87
N TRP A 596 -3.88 -29.67 -17.22
CA TRP A 596 -2.65 -28.97 -17.51
C TRP A 596 -1.42 -29.67 -16.92
N VAL A 597 -0.38 -29.85 -17.74
CA VAL A 597 0.89 -30.53 -17.40
C VAL A 597 2.05 -29.60 -17.75
N ARG A 598 2.95 -29.42 -16.80
CA ARG A 598 4.15 -28.57 -16.92
C ARG A 598 5.23 -29.25 -17.77
N PHE A 599 5.86 -28.46 -18.65
CA PHE A 599 7.07 -28.83 -19.38
C PHE A 599 8.16 -27.81 -19.07
N GLU A 600 9.43 -28.15 -19.38
CA GLU A 600 10.57 -27.29 -19.07
C GLU A 600 11.55 -27.22 -20.24
N PRO A 601 11.30 -26.37 -21.22
CA PRO A 601 12.21 -26.22 -22.36
C PRO A 601 13.46 -25.41 -22.02
N THR A 602 13.52 -24.72 -20.86
CA THR A 602 14.65 -23.86 -20.50
C THR A 602 15.85 -24.71 -20.14
N ALA A 603 16.94 -24.55 -20.88
CA ALA A 603 18.18 -25.37 -20.71
C ALA A 603 18.77 -25.25 -19.30
N ALA A 604 18.65 -24.08 -18.67
CA ALA A 604 19.24 -23.79 -17.36
C ALA A 604 18.42 -24.39 -16.18
N GLN A 605 17.22 -24.91 -16.43
CA GLN A 605 16.36 -25.45 -15.36
C GLN A 605 16.26 -26.98 -15.42
N PRO A 606 16.09 -27.65 -14.26
CA PRO A 606 15.91 -29.10 -14.26
C PRO A 606 14.57 -29.47 -14.86
N GLN A 607 14.53 -30.56 -15.61
CA GLN A 607 13.27 -31.09 -16.16
C GLN A 607 12.34 -31.58 -15.05
N PRO A 608 11.03 -31.44 -15.20
CA PRO A 608 10.07 -31.97 -14.23
C PRO A 608 10.24 -33.50 -14.08
N ALA A 609 10.09 -33.97 -12.85
CA ALA A 609 10.08 -35.40 -12.61
C ALA A 609 8.92 -36.06 -13.38
N ARG A 610 9.22 -37.01 -14.24
CA ARG A 610 8.20 -37.81 -14.93
C ARG A 610 7.84 -39.00 -14.02
N VAL A 611 6.55 -39.18 -13.81
CA VAL A 611 6.04 -40.27 -12.95
C VAL A 611 6.24 -41.61 -13.65
N PRO A 612 6.93 -42.61 -13.05
CA PRO A 612 7.05 -43.92 -13.66
C PRO A 612 5.66 -44.61 -13.78
N PRO A 613 5.51 -45.51 -14.76
CA PRO A 613 4.24 -46.26 -14.90
C PRO A 613 3.96 -47.07 -13.63
N ALA A 614 2.96 -46.71 -12.89
CA ALA A 614 2.66 -47.32 -11.60
C ALA A 614 1.16 -47.57 -11.37
N GLY A 615 0.32 -47.39 -12.32
CA GLY A 615 -1.13 -47.56 -12.21
C GLY A 615 -1.68 -47.00 -10.87
N GLN A 616 -2.73 -46.22 -10.91
CA GLN A 616 -3.35 -45.72 -9.67
C GLN A 616 -4.11 -46.84 -8.96
N PRO A 617 -4.03 -46.90 -7.62
CA PRO A 617 -4.88 -47.82 -6.85
C PRO A 617 -6.37 -47.57 -7.13
N PRO A 618 -7.22 -48.62 -7.09
CA PRO A 618 -8.66 -48.43 -7.35
C PRO A 618 -9.34 -47.39 -6.46
N ASP A 619 -8.88 -47.22 -5.23
CA ASP A 619 -9.48 -46.30 -4.25
C ASP A 619 -8.77 -44.96 -4.15
N TYR A 620 -7.92 -44.63 -5.13
CA TYR A 620 -7.06 -43.41 -5.07
C TYR A 620 -7.92 -42.13 -4.97
N ALA A 621 -8.95 -42.01 -5.81
CA ALA A 621 -9.81 -40.82 -5.80
C ALA A 621 -10.59 -40.69 -4.49
N ALA A 622 -11.08 -41.79 -3.92
CA ALA A 622 -11.82 -41.76 -2.65
C ALA A 622 -10.91 -41.36 -1.46
N SER A 623 -9.68 -41.90 -1.42
CA SER A 623 -8.73 -41.58 -0.36
C SER A 623 -8.28 -40.14 -0.43
N GLN A 624 -8.07 -39.60 -1.63
CA GLN A 624 -7.72 -38.21 -1.84
C GLN A 624 -8.85 -37.27 -1.43
N SER A 625 -10.09 -37.59 -1.80
CA SER A 625 -11.26 -36.79 -1.44
C SER A 625 -11.39 -36.65 0.08
N ALA A 626 -11.21 -37.74 0.82
CA ALA A 626 -11.26 -37.73 2.28
C ALA A 626 -10.16 -36.84 2.88
N GLN A 627 -8.94 -36.91 2.34
CA GLN A 627 -7.82 -36.07 2.79
C GLN A 627 -8.08 -34.60 2.49
N VAL A 628 -8.54 -34.28 1.29
CA VAL A 628 -8.86 -32.90 0.89
C VAL A 628 -9.94 -32.32 1.80
N GLN A 629 -10.99 -33.06 2.09
CA GLN A 629 -12.08 -32.63 2.98
C GLN A 629 -11.55 -32.33 4.39
N ALA A 630 -10.69 -33.19 4.93
CA ALA A 630 -10.09 -32.97 6.26
C ALA A 630 -9.24 -31.71 6.28
N ASP A 631 -8.46 -31.46 5.23
CA ASP A 631 -7.61 -30.27 5.11
C ASP A 631 -8.45 -28.99 5.00
N LEU A 632 -9.50 -29.01 4.20
CA LEU A 632 -10.44 -27.88 4.06
C LEU A 632 -11.13 -27.55 5.40
N GLN A 633 -11.55 -28.60 6.12
CA GLN A 633 -12.17 -28.40 7.45
C GLN A 633 -11.19 -27.77 8.43
N THR A 634 -9.95 -28.22 8.47
CA THR A 634 -8.90 -27.64 9.32
C THR A 634 -8.68 -26.16 9.02
N MET A 635 -8.63 -25.81 7.74
CA MET A 635 -8.47 -24.40 7.33
C MET A 635 -9.63 -23.51 7.80
N ARG A 636 -10.86 -24.02 7.75
CA ARG A 636 -12.07 -23.32 8.22
C ARG A 636 -12.02 -23.09 9.75
N GLU A 637 -11.67 -24.13 10.49
CA GLU A 637 -11.57 -24.07 11.96
C GLU A 637 -10.49 -23.07 12.40
N ASP A 638 -9.33 -23.08 11.79
CA ASP A 638 -8.24 -22.13 12.04
C ASP A 638 -8.69 -20.68 11.86
N GLN A 639 -9.49 -20.41 10.85
CA GLN A 639 -10.03 -19.07 10.61
C GLN A 639 -10.97 -18.64 11.74
N ILE A 640 -11.85 -19.52 12.18
CA ILE A 640 -12.80 -19.22 13.27
C ILE A 640 -12.03 -18.88 14.56
N VAL A 641 -11.01 -19.66 14.88
CA VAL A 641 -10.15 -19.41 16.06
C VAL A 641 -9.46 -18.04 15.96
N ARG A 642 -8.87 -17.72 14.82
CA ARG A 642 -8.19 -16.42 14.62
C ARG A 642 -9.16 -15.24 14.73
N GLN A 643 -10.38 -15.37 14.21
CA GLN A 643 -11.40 -14.33 14.33
C GLN A 643 -11.79 -14.11 15.78
N ARG A 644 -12.02 -15.19 16.56
CA ARG A 644 -12.37 -15.10 17.99
C ARG A 644 -11.28 -14.43 18.81
N LEU A 645 -10.00 -14.78 18.55
CA LEU A 645 -8.85 -14.16 19.21
C LEU A 645 -8.75 -12.66 18.87
N GLY A 646 -8.99 -12.29 17.60
CA GLY A 646 -8.98 -10.90 17.17
C GLY A 646 -10.06 -10.05 17.88
N TRP A 647 -11.27 -10.57 18.00
CA TRP A 647 -12.35 -9.92 18.74
C TRP A 647 -12.02 -9.79 20.24
N GLY A 648 -11.47 -10.85 20.85
CA GLY A 648 -11.07 -10.86 22.25
C GLY A 648 -10.04 -9.79 22.58
N THR A 649 -9.00 -9.66 21.77
CA THR A 649 -7.96 -8.62 21.97
C THR A 649 -8.52 -7.21 21.78
N GLY A 650 -9.40 -7.01 20.82
CA GLY A 650 -10.05 -5.72 20.57
C GLY A 650 -10.91 -5.28 21.76
N LEU A 651 -11.71 -6.20 22.32
CA LEU A 651 -12.56 -5.94 23.50
C LEU A 651 -11.71 -5.64 24.74
N LEU A 652 -10.62 -6.37 24.94
CA LEU A 652 -9.68 -6.13 26.05
C LEU A 652 -9.05 -4.73 25.96
N ALA A 653 -8.62 -4.34 24.77
CA ALA A 653 -8.04 -2.99 24.54
C ALA A 653 -9.09 -1.90 24.84
N ALA A 654 -10.32 -2.07 24.37
CA ALA A 654 -11.41 -1.13 24.64
C ALA A 654 -11.72 -1.03 26.14
N ALA A 655 -11.79 -2.15 26.84
CA ALA A 655 -12.01 -2.18 28.28
C ALA A 655 -10.87 -1.47 29.03
N LEU A 656 -9.64 -1.69 28.63
CA LEU A 656 -8.47 -1.02 29.22
C LEU A 656 -8.55 0.50 29.05
N LEU A 657 -8.91 0.96 27.84
CA LEU A 657 -9.07 2.40 27.56
C LEU A 657 -10.18 3.02 28.42
N ILE A 658 -11.29 2.31 28.61
CA ILE A 658 -12.40 2.77 29.46
C ILE A 658 -11.90 2.88 30.92
N VAL A 659 -11.18 1.88 31.42
CA VAL A 659 -10.63 1.89 32.79
C VAL A 659 -9.63 3.03 32.97
N LEU A 660 -8.72 3.23 31.99
CA LEU A 660 -7.73 4.32 32.03
C LEU A 660 -8.42 5.70 32.00
N GLY A 661 -9.45 5.87 31.18
CA GLY A 661 -10.25 7.09 31.13
C GLY A 661 -10.97 7.36 32.47
N TRP A 662 -11.54 6.31 33.08
CA TRP A 662 -12.20 6.40 34.37
C TRP A 662 -11.21 6.73 35.49
N LEU A 663 -10.05 6.08 35.52
CA LEU A 663 -8.98 6.38 36.49
C LEU A 663 -8.48 7.83 36.35
N TRP A 664 -8.31 8.30 35.13
CA TRP A 664 -7.89 9.67 34.83
C TRP A 664 -8.94 10.68 35.29
N GLN A 665 -10.24 10.38 35.08
CA GLN A 665 -11.34 11.23 35.51
C GLN A 665 -11.40 11.31 37.07
N ARG A 666 -11.11 10.19 37.76
CA ARG A 666 -11.03 10.16 39.24
C ARG A 666 -9.84 10.93 39.80
N ARG A 667 -8.75 11.06 39.04
CA ARG A 667 -7.53 11.74 39.48
C ARG A 667 -7.51 13.26 39.15
N ARG A 668 -8.56 13.79 38.53
CA ARG A 668 -8.62 15.26 38.29
C ARG A 668 -8.67 15.96 39.65
N PRO A 669 -7.71 16.86 39.95
CA PRO A 669 -7.76 17.66 41.18
C PRO A 669 -9.02 18.51 41.13
N GLN A 670 -9.71 18.58 42.22
CA GLN A 670 -10.90 19.43 42.32
C GLN A 670 -10.47 20.91 42.21
N PRO A 671 -11.17 21.71 41.41
CA PRO A 671 -10.79 23.10 41.22
C PRO A 671 -10.87 23.85 42.57
N GLU A 672 -9.93 24.76 42.74
CA GLU A 672 -9.95 25.61 43.93
C GLU A 672 -11.25 26.40 43.99
N LEU A 673 -11.74 26.64 45.20
CA LEU A 673 -13.02 27.32 45.44
C LEU A 673 -13.05 28.72 44.79
N ALA A 674 -11.94 29.43 44.82
CA ALA A 674 -11.78 30.75 44.16
C ALA A 674 -11.95 30.63 42.63
N ALA A 675 -11.47 29.53 42.02
CA ALA A 675 -11.62 29.30 40.59
C ALA A 675 -13.10 29.04 40.23
N LEU A 676 -13.88 28.38 41.09
CA LEU A 676 -15.32 28.19 40.88
C LEU A 676 -16.08 29.52 40.92
N TYR A 677 -15.74 30.40 41.86
CA TYR A 677 -16.31 31.73 41.90
C TYR A 677 -15.92 32.57 40.68
N GLY A 678 -14.69 32.46 40.24
CA GLY A 678 -14.25 33.07 38.95
C GLY A 678 -15.06 32.56 37.75
N ARG A 679 -15.45 31.29 37.75
CA ARG A 679 -16.35 30.74 36.72
C ARG A 679 -17.75 31.35 36.83
N LEU A 680 -18.26 31.57 38.03
CA LEU A 680 -19.56 32.23 38.25
C LEU A 680 -19.54 33.63 37.70
N GLN A 681 -18.47 34.39 37.95
CA GLN A 681 -18.30 35.77 37.39
C GLN A 681 -18.27 35.76 35.85
N ARG A 682 -17.60 34.77 35.23
CA ARG A 682 -17.62 34.59 33.78
C ARG A 682 -19.03 34.33 33.23
N TRP A 683 -19.80 33.48 33.92
CA TRP A 683 -21.19 33.25 33.55
C TRP A 683 -22.03 34.52 33.70
N GLY A 684 -21.81 35.30 34.77
CA GLY A 684 -22.46 36.60 34.95
C GLY A 684 -22.23 37.51 33.74
N ARG A 685 -20.95 37.66 33.31
CA ARG A 685 -20.60 38.49 32.14
C ARG A 685 -21.34 38.02 30.89
N ARG A 686 -21.43 36.68 30.66
CA ARG A 686 -22.15 36.11 29.51
C ARG A 686 -23.66 36.40 29.56
N LEU A 687 -24.20 36.50 30.76
CA LEU A 687 -25.62 36.77 30.97
C LEU A 687 -25.94 38.27 31.10
N GLY A 688 -24.88 39.14 30.91
CA GLY A 688 -25.03 40.59 30.91
C GLY A 688 -24.99 41.20 32.32
N GLN A 689 -24.40 40.49 33.29
CA GLN A 689 -24.21 41.01 34.66
C GLN A 689 -22.73 40.94 35.06
N GLN A 690 -22.09 42.06 35.19
CA GLN A 690 -20.69 42.14 35.65
C GLN A 690 -20.62 42.48 37.13
N ALA A 691 -19.57 41.93 37.79
CA ALA A 691 -19.24 42.32 39.14
C ALA A 691 -18.72 43.77 39.12
N GLY A 692 -19.29 44.60 39.96
CA GLY A 692 -18.84 46.00 40.10
C GLY A 692 -17.55 46.09 40.95
N PRO A 693 -16.76 47.20 40.83
CA PRO A 693 -15.62 47.42 41.69
C PRO A 693 -16.09 47.48 43.17
N GLY A 694 -15.61 46.55 43.99
CA GLY A 694 -15.99 46.48 45.39
C GLY A 694 -17.23 45.62 45.73
N ASP A 695 -17.86 44.98 44.76
CA ASP A 695 -18.95 44.04 45.06
C ASP A 695 -18.43 42.83 45.85
N SER A 696 -19.05 42.57 47.01
CA SER A 696 -18.82 41.31 47.72
C SER A 696 -19.40 40.14 46.89
N PRO A 697 -18.95 38.88 47.13
CA PRO A 697 -19.52 37.71 46.44
C PRO A 697 -21.04 37.64 46.57
N GLY A 698 -21.58 37.96 47.77
CA GLY A 698 -23.05 38.00 48.01
C GLY A 698 -23.77 39.07 47.22
N GLN A 699 -23.18 40.26 47.12
CA GLN A 699 -23.74 41.38 46.31
C GLN A 699 -23.80 40.96 44.83
N PHE A 700 -22.69 40.44 44.29
CA PHE A 700 -22.65 39.97 42.90
C PHE A 700 -23.64 38.80 42.68
N GLY A 701 -23.70 37.86 43.64
CA GLY A 701 -24.62 36.71 43.59
C GLY A 701 -26.07 37.17 43.48
N ARG A 702 -26.47 38.13 44.34
CA ARG A 702 -27.85 38.69 44.30
C ARG A 702 -28.14 39.39 42.96
N LYS A 703 -27.21 40.18 42.44
CA LYS A 703 -27.36 40.87 41.14
C LYS A 703 -27.54 39.82 40.00
N LEU A 704 -26.74 38.78 40.02
CA LEU A 704 -26.81 37.71 38.98
C LEU A 704 -28.09 36.89 39.14
N SER A 705 -28.46 36.55 40.41
CA SER A 705 -29.70 35.80 40.71
C SER A 705 -30.91 36.55 40.18
N ASN A 706 -31.06 37.86 40.52
CA ASN A 706 -32.18 38.69 40.04
C ASN A 706 -32.20 38.76 38.48
N ARG A 707 -31.04 38.72 37.86
CA ARG A 707 -30.94 38.76 36.39
C ARG A 707 -31.41 37.48 35.72
N VAL A 708 -31.18 36.31 36.37
CA VAL A 708 -31.56 35.02 35.80
C VAL A 708 -32.94 34.54 36.28
N GLU A 709 -33.46 35.08 37.35
CA GLU A 709 -34.75 34.73 37.96
C GLU A 709 -35.89 34.82 36.95
N THR A 710 -35.90 35.88 36.11
CA THR A 710 -36.93 36.06 35.05
C THR A 710 -36.88 34.99 33.94
N LEU A 711 -35.83 34.19 33.90
CA LEU A 711 -35.61 33.16 32.87
C LEU A 711 -35.64 31.72 33.44
N ASP A 712 -35.22 31.54 34.73
CA ASP A 712 -35.14 30.22 35.35
C ASP A 712 -34.93 30.40 36.88
N ASP A 713 -35.98 30.17 37.64
CA ASP A 713 -35.98 30.31 39.10
C ASP A 713 -34.96 29.36 39.76
N ALA A 714 -34.84 28.14 39.23
CA ALA A 714 -33.89 27.15 39.77
C ALA A 714 -32.44 27.62 39.60
N ALA A 715 -32.15 28.34 38.50
CA ALA A 715 -30.81 28.91 38.27
C ALA A 715 -30.53 30.05 39.28
N ALA A 716 -31.53 30.89 39.57
CA ALA A 716 -31.44 31.97 40.56
C ALA A 716 -31.14 31.43 41.95
N GLU A 717 -31.94 30.46 42.39
CA GLU A 717 -31.76 29.79 43.67
C GLU A 717 -30.38 29.09 43.76
N GLY A 718 -29.98 28.38 42.68
CA GLY A 718 -28.68 27.71 42.62
C GLY A 718 -27.52 28.68 42.78
N VAL A 719 -27.57 29.85 42.10
CA VAL A 719 -26.56 30.91 42.24
C VAL A 719 -26.47 31.42 43.68
N GLN A 720 -27.63 31.70 44.32
CA GLN A 720 -27.68 32.19 45.69
C GLN A 720 -27.10 31.16 46.69
N ARG A 721 -27.51 29.90 46.57
CA ARG A 721 -26.98 28.83 47.42
C ARG A 721 -25.47 28.65 47.26
N PHE A 722 -24.98 28.64 46.02
CA PHE A 722 -23.53 28.53 45.76
C PHE A 722 -22.76 29.70 46.38
N VAL A 723 -23.23 30.95 46.18
CA VAL A 723 -22.53 32.15 46.70
C VAL A 723 -22.58 32.17 48.22
N HIS A 724 -23.69 31.77 48.82
CA HIS A 724 -23.81 31.69 50.31
C HIS A 724 -22.78 30.69 50.85
N SER A 725 -22.72 29.47 50.25
CA SER A 725 -21.72 28.47 50.66
C SER A 725 -20.31 28.90 50.38
N PHE A 726 -20.06 29.69 49.32
CA PHE A 726 -18.76 30.27 48.99
C PHE A 726 -18.32 31.29 50.07
N GLU A 727 -19.24 32.22 50.48
CA GLU A 727 -18.97 33.19 51.51
C GLU A 727 -18.75 32.50 52.89
N ALA A 728 -19.58 31.51 53.20
CA ALA A 728 -19.43 30.71 54.43
C ALA A 728 -18.07 30.00 54.47
N ALA A 729 -17.60 29.49 53.34
CA ALA A 729 -16.25 28.89 53.24
C ALA A 729 -15.10 29.89 53.44
N GLN A 730 -15.31 31.17 53.10
CA GLN A 730 -14.30 32.21 53.25
C GLN A 730 -14.28 32.84 54.65
N TYR A 731 -15.43 32.95 55.27
CA TYR A 731 -15.57 33.80 56.49
C TYR A 731 -16.09 33.05 57.73
N SER A 732 -16.48 31.73 57.57
CA SER A 732 -16.98 30.93 58.69
C SER A 732 -15.83 30.32 59.52
N PRO A 733 -16.07 30.09 60.83
CA PRO A 733 -15.11 29.35 61.65
C PRO A 733 -14.95 27.88 61.23
N ARG A 734 -15.87 27.33 60.41
CA ARG A 734 -15.84 25.96 59.93
C ARG A 734 -15.86 25.93 58.41
N PRO A 735 -14.77 26.35 57.72
CA PRO A 735 -14.79 26.51 56.28
C PRO A 735 -14.92 25.19 55.48
N ALA A 736 -14.41 24.08 56.02
CA ALA A 736 -14.35 22.82 55.29
C ALA A 736 -15.72 22.23 54.89
N ALA A 737 -16.74 22.44 55.72
CA ALA A 737 -18.11 21.95 55.41
C ALA A 737 -18.73 22.80 54.29
N ALA A 738 -18.61 24.15 54.40
CA ALA A 738 -19.13 25.08 53.41
C ALA A 738 -18.39 24.95 52.04
N GLU A 739 -17.09 24.67 52.10
CA GLU A 739 -16.28 24.43 50.90
C GLU A 739 -16.77 23.16 50.16
N ARG A 740 -17.00 22.06 50.90
CA ARG A 740 -17.54 20.83 50.29
C ARG A 740 -18.92 21.07 49.67
N GLU A 741 -19.77 21.82 50.36
CA GLU A 741 -21.08 22.17 49.86
C GLU A 741 -21.03 23.02 48.61
N ALA A 742 -20.22 24.09 48.57
CA ALA A 742 -20.05 24.93 47.39
C ALA A 742 -19.55 24.11 46.18
N ARG A 743 -18.57 23.21 46.41
CA ARG A 743 -18.07 22.32 45.36
C ARG A 743 -19.14 21.36 44.85
N SER A 744 -20.00 20.84 45.73
CA SER A 744 -21.08 19.91 45.32
C SER A 744 -22.21 20.61 44.57
N LEU A 745 -22.46 21.88 44.87
CA LEU A 745 -23.49 22.69 44.21
C LEU A 745 -23.09 23.13 42.79
N TRP A 746 -21.77 23.33 42.55
CA TRP A 746 -21.29 23.97 41.34
C TRP A 746 -21.72 23.27 40.04
N PRO A 747 -21.62 21.93 39.88
CA PRO A 747 -22.04 21.31 38.61
C PRO A 747 -23.52 21.56 38.28
N GLY A 748 -24.39 21.57 39.28
CA GLY A 748 -25.81 21.89 39.12
C GLY A 748 -26.01 23.34 38.67
N VAL A 749 -25.34 24.26 39.34
CA VAL A 749 -25.43 25.69 39.05
C VAL A 749 -24.91 25.94 37.62
N GLU A 750 -23.84 25.38 37.26
CA GLU A 750 -23.31 25.54 35.91
C GLU A 750 -24.25 25.00 34.81
N UNK A 751 -24.92 24.02 35.15
CA UNK A 751 -25.87 23.52 34.31
C UNK A 751 -26.96 24.41 34.16
N LEU A 752 -27.42 24.85 35.05
CA LEU A 752 -28.57 25.74 35.01
C LEU A 752 -28.24 27.04 34.26
N LEU A 753 -27.11 27.65 34.59
CA LEU A 753 -26.63 28.89 33.93
C LEU A 753 -26.40 28.68 32.40
N ARG A 754 -25.93 27.50 32.03
CA ARG A 754 -25.77 27.14 30.61
C ARG A 754 -27.13 27.06 29.92
N ARG A 755 -28.14 26.48 30.58
CA ARG A 755 -29.51 26.40 30.06
C ARG A 755 -30.12 27.78 29.87
N VAL A 756 -29.96 28.68 30.85
CA VAL A 756 -30.43 30.07 30.79
C VAL A 756 -29.77 30.80 29.60
N TRP A 757 -28.46 30.60 29.40
CA TRP A 757 -27.71 31.22 28.32
C TRP A 757 -28.24 30.77 26.94
N TRP A 758 -28.52 29.47 26.78
CA TRP A 758 -29.08 28.91 25.54
C TRP A 758 -30.51 29.44 25.27
N ARG A 759 -31.35 29.51 26.29
CA ARG A 759 -32.72 30.05 26.18
C ARG A 759 -32.69 31.53 25.73
N ARG A 760 -31.71 32.28 26.18
CA ARG A 760 -31.55 33.70 25.78
C ARG A 760 -31.11 33.82 24.33
N TRP A 761 -30.29 32.90 23.83
CA TRP A 761 -29.81 32.89 22.44
C TRP A 761 -30.92 32.44 21.45
N GLY A 762 -31.84 31.58 21.88
CA GLY A 762 -32.91 31.07 21.02
C GLY A 762 -34.11 32.01 20.90
N ARG A 763 -34.14 33.12 21.66
CA ARG A 763 -35.21 34.14 21.61
C ARG A 763 -34.77 35.45 20.96
N GLY A 764 -33.55 35.54 20.44
CA GLY A 764 -33.01 36.74 19.77
C GLY A 764 -32.85 36.51 18.21
#